data_bac662a5cc8acbe656e5bd0e957ec231
#
_entry.id   bac662a5cc8acbe656e5bd0e957ec231
#
_cell.length_a   1.000
_cell.length_b   1.000
_cell.length_c   1.000
_cell.angle_alpha   90.00
_cell.angle_beta   90.00
_cell.angle_gamma   90.00
#
_symmetry.space_group_name_H-M   'P 1'
#
loop_
_entity.id
_entity.type
_entity.pdbx_description
1 polymer ?
#
loop_
_entity_poly.entity_id
_entity_poly.type
_entity_poly.pdbx_seq_one_letter_code
_entity_poly.pdbx_strand_id
1 'polypeptide(L)'
;MSSTPAAGPQAPAAPPNTVQCTIDGKPYTFPRGTLIVDAVRQVGHPIPYYCYHPRLEPVGACRVCMVQVEGAPVATRGPIVTTGCTTPVFEGLKIETMSDPAKLARKQVLEFLLINHPLDCPICDKGGECDLQDFTLAYGPGKSQFAEQKILRHKAQDLGPFLVLDQERCILCQRCVRYEQEILHEQNIVLKQRGDRTVIDTGGGEPYAGYFSGNNTELCPVGALTSHTYRFKARPWDVRPVSSVCQGCSLGCNVTVNLRDTKIVRLLWRENAGIDAGWLCDRGRYGFGHTVAAERLTTPLVRREGRLEAATWDEALRAAAAGLAAGPAAVLGGGRLNDEEGLALSQLARVALHTNDVDWRVGYQGFAAPEAIGLSSADIAALDQADLVLLLDTCPLEEAPVLDIRLRRTARRATVIDLGPVRNLRDGPSRRVACAPDELAQAVAGLAAEFAAAKSPLVIWNGRGGAALAEAVAALGAPLLVPGEFANARGAEAAGLAPDLLPGYHAVGTGAEVAAVWGAELPQAPGRDAAGILAAAAAGELHALYVVGANPLRSFPDGGLADRALEAVPFLVVQDLFLTEAAQRADVVLPALGALEKAGQGTNLAGARQPVARAVAGPVGALADGTILRRLAAALGATLVDQVPPPAATPARVRLPACDTGGRRPEGGAGEDFGVLLRPRLFAGGGTAAFDPNLQPVHVAGEVRLHPDAAAGLGVQDGAALHLHGAGATLRGTARLDVDLPTGWVALAAHDLGGNRLGARVRLTAVPDTAGVAAR
;
A
#
# COMPACT_ATOMS: atom_id res chain seq x y z
N MET A 1 -44.28 -51.73 37.63
CA MET A 1 -44.26 -50.54 36.75
C MET A 1 -42.81 -50.14 36.56
N SER A 2 -42.28 -50.53 35.44
CA SER A 2 -40.87 -50.29 35.05
C SER A 2 -40.75 -48.90 34.40
N SER A 3 -40.00 -48.00 35.01
CA SER A 3 -39.70 -46.68 34.46
C SER A 3 -38.40 -46.76 33.66
N THR A 4 -38.54 -46.58 32.33
CA THR A 4 -37.40 -46.40 31.39
C THR A 4 -36.79 -45.01 31.63
N PRO A 5 -35.43 -44.89 31.72
CA PRO A 5 -34.81 -43.56 31.84
C PRO A 5 -34.90 -42.82 30.51
N ALA A 6 -35.26 -41.55 30.56
CA ALA A 6 -35.30 -40.62 29.42
C ALA A 6 -33.90 -40.46 28.80
N ALA A 7 -33.81 -40.57 27.47
CA ALA A 7 -32.60 -40.27 26.71
C ALA A 7 -32.22 -38.81 26.88
N GLY A 8 -30.98 -38.55 27.32
CA GLY A 8 -30.42 -37.20 27.38
C GLY A 8 -30.29 -36.57 25.98
N PRO A 9 -30.17 -35.25 25.91
CA PRO A 9 -30.11 -34.56 24.62
C PRO A 9 -28.94 -35.06 23.78
N GLN A 10 -29.21 -35.55 22.58
CA GLN A 10 -28.24 -35.94 21.60
C GLN A 10 -27.41 -34.70 21.21
N ALA A 11 -26.07 -34.82 21.26
CA ALA A 11 -25.18 -33.82 20.74
C ALA A 11 -25.54 -33.50 19.26
N PRO A 12 -25.46 -32.26 18.80
CA PRO A 12 -25.76 -31.92 17.43
C PRO A 12 -24.87 -32.70 16.47
N ALA A 13 -25.43 -33.25 15.39
CA ALA A 13 -24.74 -34.00 14.37
C ALA A 13 -23.55 -33.17 13.82
N ALA A 14 -22.36 -33.78 13.75
CA ALA A 14 -21.19 -33.13 13.19
C ALA A 14 -21.45 -32.68 11.74
N PRO A 15 -21.01 -31.48 11.31
CA PRO A 15 -21.19 -31.03 9.95
C PRO A 15 -20.55 -32.01 8.95
N PRO A 16 -21.14 -32.19 7.75
CA PRO A 16 -20.59 -33.07 6.74
C PRO A 16 -19.16 -32.70 6.40
N ASN A 17 -18.25 -33.69 6.34
CA ASN A 17 -16.81 -33.53 6.08
C ASN A 17 -15.91 -33.18 7.29
N THR A 18 -16.27 -33.61 8.47
CA THR A 18 -15.40 -33.58 9.67
C THR A 18 -14.84 -34.98 10.02
N VAL A 19 -13.78 -35.00 10.84
CA VAL A 19 -13.16 -36.19 11.40
C VAL A 19 -13.01 -36.05 12.91
N GLN A 20 -13.13 -37.14 13.64
CA GLN A 20 -12.89 -37.20 15.09
C GLN A 20 -11.51 -37.78 15.35
N CYS A 21 -10.76 -37.16 16.26
CA CYS A 21 -9.47 -37.65 16.74
C CYS A 21 -9.32 -37.38 18.24
N THR A 22 -8.33 -37.99 18.86
CA THR A 22 -7.97 -37.65 20.25
C THR A 22 -6.64 -36.93 20.28
N ILE A 23 -6.55 -35.87 21.08
CA ILE A 23 -5.32 -35.13 21.34
C ILE A 23 -5.07 -35.17 22.85
N ASP A 24 -3.93 -35.73 23.25
CA ASP A 24 -3.54 -35.93 24.64
C ASP A 24 -4.68 -36.55 25.48
N GLY A 25 -5.32 -37.61 24.94
CA GLY A 25 -6.40 -38.36 25.57
C GLY A 25 -7.79 -37.73 25.51
N LYS A 26 -7.98 -36.52 24.94
CA LYS A 26 -9.27 -35.86 24.83
C LYS A 26 -9.79 -35.91 23.40
N PRO A 27 -11.11 -36.18 23.18
CA PRO A 27 -11.70 -36.22 21.85
C PRO A 27 -11.99 -34.82 21.32
N TYR A 28 -11.72 -34.64 20.01
CA TYR A 28 -11.98 -33.39 19.28
C TYR A 28 -12.47 -33.70 17.86
N THR A 29 -13.18 -32.73 17.27
CA THR A 29 -13.68 -32.80 15.88
C THR A 29 -13.12 -31.65 15.06
N PHE A 30 -12.56 -31.98 13.89
CA PHE A 30 -11.97 -30.99 12.98
C PHE A 30 -12.48 -31.20 11.56
N PRO A 31 -12.44 -30.18 10.70
CA PRO A 31 -12.61 -30.34 9.26
C PRO A 31 -11.58 -31.34 8.71
N ARG A 32 -12.00 -32.16 7.76
CA ARG A 32 -11.09 -33.09 7.06
C ARG A 32 -9.97 -32.32 6.38
N GLY A 33 -8.73 -32.79 6.54
CA GLY A 33 -7.55 -32.14 5.98
C GLY A 33 -6.87 -31.13 6.93
N THR A 34 -7.45 -30.82 8.10
CA THR A 34 -6.78 -30.01 9.12
C THR A 34 -5.45 -30.66 9.51
N LEU A 35 -4.36 -29.93 9.48
CA LEU A 35 -3.04 -30.44 9.89
C LEU A 35 -2.96 -30.56 11.42
N ILE A 36 -2.20 -31.56 11.90
CA ILE A 36 -2.04 -31.78 13.37
C ILE A 36 -1.52 -30.48 14.04
N VAL A 37 -0.59 -29.75 13.42
CA VAL A 37 -0.05 -28.50 13.98
C VAL A 37 -1.14 -27.45 14.21
N ASP A 38 -2.12 -27.36 13.32
CA ASP A 38 -3.24 -26.44 13.45
C ASP A 38 -4.30 -26.95 14.43
N ALA A 39 -4.59 -28.26 14.39
CA ALA A 39 -5.51 -28.90 15.31
C ALA A 39 -5.07 -28.71 16.77
N VAL A 40 -3.82 -29.02 17.09
CA VAL A 40 -3.30 -28.89 18.47
C VAL A 40 -3.22 -27.42 18.92
N ARG A 41 -2.96 -26.49 18.01
CA ARG A 41 -2.99 -25.04 18.30
C ARG A 41 -4.40 -24.57 18.64
N GLN A 42 -5.41 -25.00 17.87
CA GLN A 42 -6.82 -24.61 18.10
C GLN A 42 -7.35 -25.09 19.47
N VAL A 43 -6.84 -26.20 19.98
CA VAL A 43 -7.26 -26.74 21.28
C VAL A 43 -6.35 -26.36 22.44
N GLY A 44 -5.39 -25.44 22.23
CA GLY A 44 -4.54 -24.90 23.28
C GLY A 44 -3.32 -25.75 23.65
N HIS A 45 -2.94 -26.71 22.82
CA HIS A 45 -1.76 -27.57 22.99
C HIS A 45 -0.71 -27.32 21.88
N PRO A 46 -0.17 -26.08 21.71
CA PRO A 46 0.72 -25.77 20.61
C PRO A 46 2.01 -26.59 20.68
N ILE A 47 2.46 -27.06 19.51
CA ILE A 47 3.75 -27.73 19.33
C ILE A 47 4.74 -26.80 18.63
N PRO A 48 6.06 -26.91 18.86
CA PRO A 48 7.05 -26.06 18.23
C PRO A 48 7.16 -26.33 16.72
N TYR A 49 7.43 -25.29 15.92
CA TYR A 49 7.69 -25.38 14.49
C TYR A 49 8.54 -24.21 13.98
N TYR A 50 9.42 -24.45 12.98
CA TYR A 50 10.18 -23.39 12.32
C TYR A 50 9.85 -23.26 10.83
N CYS A 51 9.83 -24.37 10.07
CA CYS A 51 9.58 -24.29 8.62
C CYS A 51 8.10 -24.07 8.28
N TYR A 52 7.17 -24.49 9.14
CA TYR A 52 5.75 -24.27 8.96
C TYR A 52 5.38 -22.79 9.16
N HIS A 53 4.48 -22.31 8.30
CA HIS A 53 3.80 -21.03 8.45
C HIS A 53 2.39 -21.17 7.89
N PRO A 54 1.32 -20.63 8.55
CA PRO A 54 -0.08 -20.84 8.11
C PRO A 54 -0.39 -20.40 6.69
N ARG A 55 0.43 -19.51 6.12
CA ARG A 55 0.27 -18.94 4.77
C ARG A 55 1.21 -19.52 3.73
N LEU A 56 2.00 -20.54 4.08
CA LEU A 56 2.93 -21.22 3.19
C LEU A 56 2.65 -22.72 3.18
N GLU A 57 2.86 -23.38 2.05
CA GLU A 57 2.68 -24.81 1.94
C GLU A 57 3.59 -25.57 2.92
N PRO A 58 3.12 -26.63 3.59
CA PRO A 58 3.92 -27.39 4.54
C PRO A 58 5.04 -28.16 3.84
N VAL A 59 6.28 -28.00 4.33
CA VAL A 59 7.47 -28.68 3.74
C VAL A 59 8.09 -29.76 4.64
N GLY A 60 7.83 -29.73 5.96
CA GLY A 60 8.37 -30.68 6.91
C GLY A 60 9.90 -30.70 7.07
N ALA A 61 10.60 -29.60 6.67
CA ALA A 61 12.06 -29.57 6.61
C ALA A 61 12.74 -29.50 7.98
N CYS A 62 12.23 -28.72 8.93
CA CYS A 62 12.88 -28.46 10.22
C CYS A 62 12.74 -29.64 11.24
N ARG A 63 11.75 -30.49 11.07
CA ARG A 63 11.48 -31.69 11.89
C ARG A 63 11.23 -31.45 13.39
N VAL A 64 11.02 -30.21 13.83
CA VAL A 64 10.83 -29.91 15.26
C VAL A 64 9.38 -30.12 15.73
N CYS A 65 8.39 -30.12 14.83
CA CYS A 65 6.96 -30.30 15.14
C CYS A 65 6.57 -31.79 15.34
N MET A 66 7.47 -32.59 15.90
CA MET A 66 7.25 -34.04 16.07
C MET A 66 6.19 -34.31 17.13
N VAL A 67 5.27 -35.22 16.80
CA VAL A 67 4.23 -35.75 17.67
C VAL A 67 4.18 -37.25 17.53
N GLN A 68 3.74 -37.97 18.56
CA GLN A 68 3.44 -39.38 18.43
C GLN A 68 2.00 -39.58 18.01
N VAL A 69 1.77 -40.43 17.03
CA VAL A 69 0.43 -40.75 16.53
C VAL A 69 0.20 -42.26 16.50
N GLU A 70 -1.06 -42.66 16.70
CA GLU A 70 -1.54 -44.04 16.57
C GLU A 70 -2.88 -44.05 15.84
N GLY A 71 -3.06 -44.96 14.87
CA GLY A 71 -4.28 -45.12 14.11
C GLY A 71 -4.07 -45.06 12.59
N ALA A 72 -5.06 -45.58 11.86
CA ALA A 72 -5.05 -45.56 10.39
C ALA A 72 -5.31 -44.16 9.84
N PRO A 73 -4.79 -43.83 8.66
CA PRO A 73 -3.93 -44.63 7.80
C PRO A 73 -2.43 -44.49 8.10
N VAL A 74 -2.04 -43.65 9.05
CA VAL A 74 -0.64 -43.24 9.27
C VAL A 74 0.15 -44.22 10.12
N ALA A 75 -0.45 -44.75 11.18
CA ALA A 75 0.22 -45.59 12.20
C ALA A 75 -0.56 -46.87 12.47
N THR A 76 -0.67 -47.75 11.45
CA THR A 76 -1.47 -48.99 11.50
C THR A 76 -0.81 -50.13 12.27
N ARG A 77 0.52 -50.09 12.48
CA ARG A 77 1.32 -51.13 13.15
C ARG A 77 1.78 -50.71 14.55
N GLY A 78 1.12 -49.73 15.14
CA GLY A 78 1.46 -49.19 16.45
C GLY A 78 1.93 -47.72 16.38
N PRO A 79 2.20 -47.07 17.54
CA PRO A 79 2.55 -45.66 17.61
C PRO A 79 3.84 -45.33 16.86
N ILE A 80 3.83 -44.25 16.09
CA ILE A 80 5.01 -43.69 15.40
C ILE A 80 5.17 -42.20 15.73
N VAL A 81 6.40 -41.69 15.59
CA VAL A 81 6.68 -40.25 15.67
C VAL A 81 6.69 -39.65 14.27
N THR A 82 5.88 -38.62 14.05
CA THR A 82 5.74 -37.95 12.75
C THR A 82 5.72 -36.45 12.90
N THR A 83 5.81 -35.71 11.76
CA THR A 83 5.72 -34.25 11.74
C THR A 83 4.28 -33.79 11.76
N GLY A 84 3.90 -32.98 12.75
CA GLY A 84 2.54 -32.45 12.86
C GLY A 84 2.18 -31.42 11.77
N CYS A 85 3.16 -30.78 11.15
CA CYS A 85 2.92 -29.79 10.11
C CYS A 85 2.61 -30.38 8.72
N THR A 86 2.86 -31.67 8.49
CA THR A 86 2.62 -32.37 7.20
C THR A 86 1.64 -33.52 7.31
N THR A 87 1.17 -33.81 8.52
CA THR A 87 0.23 -34.90 8.77
C THR A 87 -1.15 -34.33 9.07
N PRO A 88 -2.17 -34.60 8.24
CA PRO A 88 -3.55 -34.20 8.54
C PRO A 88 -4.15 -35.08 9.63
N VAL A 89 -5.17 -34.58 10.31
CA VAL A 89 -5.98 -35.40 11.23
C VAL A 89 -6.89 -36.35 10.44
N PHE A 90 -7.07 -37.60 10.97
CA PHE A 90 -7.91 -38.63 10.40
C PHE A 90 -8.89 -39.16 11.44
N GLU A 91 -9.91 -39.84 10.98
CA GLU A 91 -10.90 -40.49 11.84
C GLU A 91 -10.24 -41.51 12.77
N GLY A 92 -10.49 -41.38 14.06
CA GLY A 92 -9.94 -42.26 15.10
C GLY A 92 -8.43 -42.09 15.39
N LEU A 93 -7.76 -41.10 14.81
CA LEU A 93 -6.33 -40.85 15.06
C LEU A 93 -6.12 -40.41 16.51
N LYS A 94 -5.17 -41.05 17.20
CA LYS A 94 -4.70 -40.64 18.51
C LYS A 94 -3.40 -39.87 18.37
N ILE A 95 -3.35 -38.69 18.96
CA ILE A 95 -2.23 -37.75 18.88
C ILE A 95 -1.73 -37.47 20.30
N GLU A 96 -0.46 -37.73 20.54
CA GLU A 96 0.22 -37.46 21.80
C GLU A 96 1.27 -36.35 21.57
N THR A 97 1.00 -35.17 22.10
CA THR A 97 1.91 -34.05 21.90
C THR A 97 3.10 -34.05 22.83
N MET A 98 2.99 -34.68 24.00
CA MET A 98 3.99 -34.70 25.07
C MET A 98 4.47 -36.10 25.46
N SER A 99 4.33 -37.11 24.58
CA SER A 99 4.91 -38.46 24.82
C SER A 99 6.45 -38.38 24.89
N ASP A 100 7.07 -39.36 25.57
CA ASP A 100 8.53 -39.38 25.70
C ASP A 100 9.27 -39.52 24.36
N PRO A 101 8.80 -40.32 23.38
CA PRO A 101 9.38 -40.33 22.04
C PRO A 101 9.30 -38.99 21.32
N ALA A 102 8.18 -38.26 21.45
CA ALA A 102 8.02 -36.93 20.84
C ALA A 102 8.95 -35.90 21.49
N LYS A 103 9.05 -35.89 22.83
CA LYS A 103 9.98 -35.00 23.56
C LYS A 103 11.43 -35.29 23.17
N LEU A 104 11.84 -36.59 23.11
CA LEU A 104 13.20 -36.97 22.73
C LEU A 104 13.52 -36.51 21.31
N ALA A 105 12.60 -36.73 20.36
CA ALA A 105 12.79 -36.32 18.97
C ALA A 105 12.97 -34.78 18.85
N ARG A 106 12.14 -34.00 19.53
CA ARG A 106 12.26 -32.53 19.54
C ARG A 106 13.59 -32.06 20.15
N LYS A 107 14.00 -32.67 21.28
CA LYS A 107 15.26 -32.36 21.94
C LYS A 107 16.45 -32.59 21.03
N GLN A 108 16.48 -33.74 20.33
CA GLN A 108 17.56 -34.08 19.39
C GLN A 108 17.59 -33.13 18.18
N VAL A 109 16.42 -32.80 17.60
CA VAL A 109 16.34 -31.87 16.47
C VAL A 109 16.83 -30.48 16.88
N LEU A 110 16.45 -29.98 18.06
CA LEU A 110 16.94 -28.70 18.58
C LEU A 110 18.45 -28.73 18.79
N GLU A 111 19.01 -29.84 19.29
CA GLU A 111 20.46 -29.99 19.43
C GLU A 111 21.15 -29.88 18.07
N PHE A 112 20.66 -30.56 17.02
CA PHE A 112 21.19 -30.42 15.65
C PHE A 112 21.12 -28.99 15.12
N LEU A 113 20.04 -28.27 15.36
CA LEU A 113 19.92 -26.85 14.94
C LEU A 113 20.91 -25.93 15.65
N LEU A 114 21.30 -26.29 16.90
CA LEU A 114 22.21 -25.49 17.72
C LEU A 114 23.70 -25.81 17.47
N ILE A 115 24.05 -26.90 16.84
CA ILE A 115 25.44 -27.35 16.60
C ILE A 115 26.27 -26.22 16.00
N ASN A 116 25.81 -25.62 14.90
CA ASN A 116 26.52 -24.52 14.21
C ASN A 116 25.92 -23.13 14.47
N HIS A 117 24.82 -23.04 15.23
CA HIS A 117 24.23 -21.75 15.53
C HIS A 117 25.16 -20.91 16.42
N PRO A 118 25.48 -19.63 16.06
CA PRO A 118 26.43 -18.82 16.81
C PRO A 118 25.86 -18.36 18.15
N LEU A 119 26.74 -18.06 19.10
CA LEU A 119 26.37 -17.51 20.42
C LEU A 119 26.14 -15.99 20.37
N ASP A 120 25.38 -15.54 19.38
CA ASP A 120 25.17 -14.14 19.05
C ASP A 120 23.95 -13.51 19.72
N CYS A 121 23.22 -14.20 20.59
CA CYS A 121 21.98 -13.68 21.18
C CYS A 121 22.11 -12.26 21.75
N PRO A 122 23.21 -11.87 22.44
CA PRO A 122 23.39 -10.51 22.94
C PRO A 122 23.48 -9.44 21.84
N ILE A 123 23.94 -9.78 20.65
CA ILE A 123 24.11 -8.88 19.49
C ILE A 123 23.17 -9.23 18.33
N CYS A 124 22.20 -10.11 18.53
CA CYS A 124 21.22 -10.49 17.55
C CYS A 124 19.91 -9.73 17.76
N ASP A 125 19.43 -9.00 16.73
CA ASP A 125 18.19 -8.22 16.83
C ASP A 125 16.94 -9.06 17.10
N LYS A 126 16.95 -10.37 16.79
CA LYS A 126 15.86 -11.27 17.10
C LYS A 126 15.86 -11.73 18.58
N GLY A 127 16.88 -11.38 19.36
CA GLY A 127 16.97 -11.73 20.78
C GLY A 127 15.79 -11.21 21.60
N GLY A 128 15.05 -12.11 22.26
CA GLY A 128 13.83 -11.81 23.01
C GLY A 128 12.52 -11.99 22.24
N GLU A 129 12.58 -12.22 20.91
CA GLU A 129 11.43 -12.61 20.06
C GLU A 129 11.82 -13.73 19.08
N CYS A 130 12.70 -14.63 19.53
CA CYS A 130 13.33 -15.67 18.70
C CYS A 130 12.74 -17.04 19.02
N ASP A 131 12.02 -17.64 18.07
CA ASP A 131 11.45 -18.97 18.24
C ASP A 131 12.52 -20.02 18.63
N LEU A 132 13.79 -19.86 18.15
CA LEU A 132 14.86 -20.79 18.52
C LEU A 132 15.25 -20.66 20.00
N GLN A 133 15.29 -19.47 20.56
CA GLN A 133 15.51 -19.28 22.01
C GLN A 133 14.38 -19.92 22.82
N ASP A 134 13.13 -19.59 22.49
CA ASP A 134 11.96 -20.01 23.25
C ASP A 134 11.79 -21.54 23.20
N PHE A 135 11.92 -22.16 22.01
CA PHE A 135 11.79 -23.60 21.88
C PHE A 135 12.99 -24.36 22.45
N THR A 136 14.19 -23.76 22.41
CA THR A 136 15.36 -24.37 23.09
C THR A 136 15.17 -24.36 24.60
N LEU A 137 14.63 -23.30 25.18
CA LEU A 137 14.33 -23.24 26.61
C LEU A 137 13.23 -24.24 26.99
N ALA A 138 12.17 -24.35 26.18
CA ALA A 138 11.02 -25.20 26.50
C ALA A 138 11.25 -26.68 26.23
N TYR A 139 11.99 -27.07 25.20
CA TYR A 139 12.10 -28.46 24.69
C TYR A 139 13.52 -28.91 24.44
N GLY A 140 14.51 -28.05 24.48
CA GLY A 140 15.89 -28.34 24.11
C GLY A 140 16.72 -29.04 25.19
N PRO A 141 18.01 -29.34 24.88
CA PRO A 141 18.97 -29.82 25.85
C PRO A 141 19.38 -28.71 26.81
N GLY A 142 19.56 -29.03 28.08
CA GLY A 142 20.02 -28.06 29.11
C GLY A 142 21.49 -27.65 28.97
N LYS A 143 22.29 -28.41 28.22
CA LYS A 143 23.68 -28.08 27.87
C LYS A 143 24.05 -28.70 26.51
N SER A 144 25.01 -28.07 25.84
CA SER A 144 25.57 -28.61 24.59
C SER A 144 26.51 -29.77 24.88
N GLN A 145 26.46 -30.81 24.02
CA GLN A 145 27.42 -31.89 23.95
C GLN A 145 28.44 -31.70 22.81
N PHE A 146 28.27 -30.65 22.00
CA PHE A 146 29.13 -30.36 20.86
C PHE A 146 30.44 -29.73 21.33
N ALA A 147 31.55 -30.36 21.01
CA ALA A 147 32.92 -29.96 21.44
C ALA A 147 33.75 -29.42 20.28
N GLU A 148 33.29 -29.55 19.03
CA GLU A 148 33.99 -29.13 17.83
C GLU A 148 33.81 -27.63 17.57
N GLN A 149 34.60 -27.10 16.63
CA GLN A 149 34.42 -25.70 16.17
C GLN A 149 33.18 -25.58 15.29
N LYS A 150 32.40 -24.52 15.50
CA LYS A 150 31.26 -24.18 14.69
C LYS A 150 31.71 -23.74 13.28
N ILE A 151 30.92 -24.10 12.27
CA ILE A 151 31.16 -23.68 10.87
C ILE A 151 30.95 -22.17 10.77
N LEU A 152 31.96 -21.47 10.26
CA LEU A 152 31.88 -20.03 10.00
C LEU A 152 31.30 -19.78 8.61
N ARG A 153 30.39 -18.80 8.51
CA ARG A 153 29.75 -18.34 7.28
C ARG A 153 29.75 -16.82 7.22
N HIS A 154 29.25 -16.26 6.12
CA HIS A 154 29.16 -14.80 5.96
C HIS A 154 28.20 -14.19 6.98
N LYS A 155 28.68 -13.18 7.66
CA LYS A 155 27.91 -12.37 8.61
C LYS A 155 27.52 -11.03 8.01
N ALA A 156 26.34 -10.55 8.41
CA ALA A 156 25.86 -9.19 8.10
C ALA A 156 25.98 -8.82 6.61
N GLN A 157 25.73 -9.79 5.72
CA GLN A 157 25.70 -9.59 4.28
C GLN A 157 24.51 -8.68 3.92
N ASP A 158 24.82 -7.62 3.18
CA ASP A 158 23.82 -6.71 2.66
C ASP A 158 23.08 -7.37 1.48
N LEU A 159 21.77 -7.56 1.60
CA LEU A 159 20.94 -8.12 0.53
C LEU A 159 20.18 -7.05 -0.27
N GLY A 160 20.35 -5.79 0.04
CA GLY A 160 19.66 -4.68 -0.61
C GLY A 160 19.22 -3.60 0.39
N PRO A 161 18.39 -2.64 -0.01
CA PRO A 161 18.15 -1.41 0.78
C PRO A 161 17.61 -1.66 2.19
N PHE A 162 16.90 -2.77 2.42
CA PHE A 162 16.20 -3.01 3.68
C PHE A 162 16.65 -4.23 4.46
N LEU A 163 17.35 -5.19 3.81
CA LEU A 163 17.64 -6.50 4.39
C LEU A 163 19.11 -6.73 4.66
N VAL A 164 19.39 -7.31 5.83
CA VAL A 164 20.69 -7.87 6.20
C VAL A 164 20.55 -9.35 6.48
N LEU A 165 21.42 -10.17 5.86
CA LEU A 165 21.49 -11.60 6.08
C LEU A 165 22.73 -11.98 6.93
N ASP A 166 22.51 -12.74 7.96
CA ASP A 166 23.55 -13.47 8.71
C ASP A 166 23.40 -14.97 8.44
N GLN A 167 24.27 -15.51 7.62
CA GLN A 167 24.18 -16.93 7.21
C GLN A 167 24.49 -17.89 8.34
N GLU A 168 25.27 -17.50 9.37
CA GLU A 168 25.55 -18.35 10.52
C GLU A 168 24.30 -18.56 11.39
N ARG A 169 23.42 -17.55 11.46
CA ARG A 169 22.17 -17.62 12.23
C ARG A 169 21.06 -18.36 11.51
N CYS A 170 21.24 -18.63 10.21
CA CYS A 170 20.24 -19.28 9.38
C CYS A 170 20.09 -20.75 9.74
N ILE A 171 18.86 -21.21 10.05
CA ILE A 171 18.51 -22.60 10.33
C ILE A 171 17.94 -23.32 9.09
N LEU A 172 18.06 -22.76 7.90
CA LEU A 172 17.61 -23.32 6.62
C LEU A 172 16.14 -23.79 6.62
N CYS A 173 15.28 -23.08 7.34
CA CYS A 173 13.84 -23.39 7.41
C CYS A 173 13.07 -23.11 6.12
N GLN A 174 13.66 -22.38 5.19
CA GLN A 174 13.16 -22.04 3.85
C GLN A 174 11.88 -21.18 3.82
N ARG A 175 11.44 -20.58 4.92
CA ARG A 175 10.26 -19.71 4.90
C ARG A 175 10.43 -18.55 3.91
N CYS A 176 11.59 -17.90 3.88
CA CYS A 176 11.90 -16.80 2.97
C CYS A 176 11.87 -17.24 1.50
N VAL A 177 12.52 -18.36 1.16
CA VAL A 177 12.53 -18.89 -0.22
C VAL A 177 11.14 -19.27 -0.69
N ARG A 178 10.37 -19.96 0.17
CA ARG A 178 8.98 -20.34 -0.17
C ARG A 178 8.07 -19.13 -0.27
N TYR A 179 8.27 -18.11 0.55
CA TYR A 179 7.55 -16.86 0.44
C TYR A 179 7.76 -16.20 -0.93
N GLU A 180 9.02 -16.14 -1.41
CA GLU A 180 9.32 -15.63 -2.75
C GLU A 180 8.62 -16.48 -3.84
N GLN A 181 8.68 -17.79 -3.71
CA GLN A 181 8.15 -18.72 -4.73
C GLN A 181 6.63 -18.87 -4.70
N GLU A 182 6.02 -19.02 -3.52
CA GLU A 182 4.61 -19.37 -3.36
C GLU A 182 3.70 -18.14 -3.31
N ILE A 183 4.19 -17.01 -2.74
CA ILE A 183 3.39 -15.82 -2.51
C ILE A 183 3.71 -14.72 -3.54
N LEU A 184 5.00 -14.40 -3.71
CA LEU A 184 5.41 -13.36 -4.65
C LEU A 184 5.59 -13.87 -6.07
N HIS A 185 5.86 -15.18 -6.23
CA HIS A 185 6.24 -15.79 -7.51
C HIS A 185 7.50 -15.17 -8.13
N GLU A 186 8.40 -14.76 -7.26
CA GLU A 186 9.70 -14.15 -7.56
C GLU A 186 10.84 -15.06 -7.10
N GLN A 187 12.08 -14.69 -7.38
CA GLN A 187 13.28 -15.43 -7.00
C GLN A 187 14.36 -14.50 -6.43
N ASN A 188 13.95 -13.47 -5.69
CA ASN A 188 14.90 -12.54 -5.09
C ASN A 188 15.76 -13.23 -4.01
N ILE A 189 15.19 -14.19 -3.28
CA ILE A 189 15.90 -15.03 -2.30
C ILE A 189 15.78 -16.49 -2.71
N VAL A 190 16.92 -17.17 -2.79
CA VAL A 190 17.02 -18.56 -3.26
C VAL A 190 17.91 -19.40 -2.35
N LEU A 191 17.82 -20.72 -2.50
CA LEU A 191 18.82 -21.65 -1.99
C LEU A 191 19.98 -21.75 -2.98
N LYS A 192 21.20 -21.54 -2.51
CA LYS A 192 22.44 -21.79 -3.26
C LYS A 192 23.17 -22.98 -2.68
N GLN A 193 23.93 -23.67 -3.52
CA GLN A 193 24.72 -24.87 -3.20
C GLN A 193 23.82 -26.05 -2.75
N ARG A 194 24.41 -27.09 -2.16
CA ARG A 194 23.71 -28.30 -1.70
C ARG A 194 24.44 -28.98 -0.56
N GLY A 195 23.73 -29.87 0.16
CA GLY A 195 24.26 -30.58 1.30
C GLY A 195 24.61 -29.67 2.46
N ASP A 196 25.75 -29.90 3.07
CA ASP A 196 26.30 -29.11 4.18
C ASP A 196 26.65 -27.65 3.81
N ARG A 197 26.86 -27.41 2.50
CA ARG A 197 27.18 -26.09 1.97
C ARG A 197 25.97 -25.23 1.62
N THR A 198 24.77 -25.80 1.74
CA THR A 198 23.52 -25.07 1.42
C THR A 198 23.44 -23.76 2.21
N VAL A 199 23.15 -22.66 1.51
CA VAL A 199 22.96 -21.33 2.08
C VAL A 199 21.75 -20.65 1.43
N ILE A 200 21.19 -19.68 2.14
CA ILE A 200 20.26 -18.70 1.58
C ILE A 200 21.07 -17.54 1.02
N ASP A 201 20.67 -17.02 -0.15
CA ASP A 201 21.31 -15.87 -0.79
C ASP A 201 20.37 -15.23 -1.82
N THR A 202 20.76 -14.11 -2.41
CA THR A 202 19.97 -13.47 -3.49
C THR A 202 20.06 -14.28 -4.79
N GLY A 203 18.99 -14.27 -5.58
CA GLY A 203 18.97 -14.81 -6.93
C GLY A 203 19.92 -14.02 -7.84
N GLY A 204 20.69 -14.73 -8.68
CA GLY A 204 21.61 -14.07 -9.63
C GLY A 204 22.78 -13.26 -9.03
N GLY A 205 22.83 -13.07 -7.71
CA GLY A 205 23.85 -12.25 -7.04
C GLY A 205 23.53 -10.75 -6.99
N GLU A 206 22.41 -10.34 -7.57
CA GLU A 206 21.94 -8.95 -7.54
C GLU A 206 21.25 -8.61 -6.19
N PRO A 207 21.26 -7.35 -5.76
CA PRO A 207 20.50 -6.91 -4.59
C PRO A 207 18.99 -7.22 -4.72
N TYR A 208 18.33 -7.42 -3.60
CA TYR A 208 16.88 -7.60 -3.56
C TYR A 208 16.14 -6.39 -4.17
N ALA A 209 15.40 -6.60 -5.24
CA ALA A 209 14.73 -5.55 -6.01
C ALA A 209 13.20 -5.52 -5.87
N GLY A 210 12.61 -6.38 -5.02
CA GLY A 210 11.15 -6.46 -4.82
C GLY A 210 10.58 -5.41 -3.88
N TYR A 211 9.26 -5.30 -3.87
CA TYR A 211 8.50 -4.34 -3.04
C TYR A 211 8.03 -4.90 -1.70
N PHE A 212 8.42 -6.14 -1.36
CA PHE A 212 7.91 -6.87 -0.21
C PHE A 212 9.01 -7.50 0.65
N SER A 213 10.23 -6.98 0.54
CA SER A 213 11.42 -7.53 1.19
C SER A 213 11.27 -7.64 2.71
N GLY A 214 10.62 -6.66 3.33
CA GLY A 214 10.43 -6.60 4.77
C GLY A 214 9.62 -7.73 5.38
N ASN A 215 8.77 -8.43 4.61
CA ASN A 215 8.06 -9.60 5.11
C ASN A 215 9.02 -10.75 5.47
N ASN A 216 10.17 -10.84 4.81
CA ASN A 216 11.19 -11.84 5.11
C ASN A 216 11.77 -11.70 6.52
N THR A 217 11.82 -10.48 7.09
CA THR A 217 12.31 -10.25 8.45
C THR A 217 11.33 -10.75 9.52
N GLU A 218 10.03 -10.68 9.25
CA GLU A 218 9.00 -11.21 10.15
C GLU A 218 8.82 -12.71 10.00
N LEU A 219 8.87 -13.22 8.76
CA LEU A 219 8.79 -14.68 8.47
C LEU A 219 9.96 -15.46 9.06
N CYS A 220 11.16 -14.83 9.12
CA CYS A 220 12.34 -15.50 9.62
C CYS A 220 12.21 -15.78 11.12
N PRO A 221 12.23 -17.07 11.56
CA PRO A 221 12.03 -17.44 12.97
C PRO A 221 13.24 -17.14 13.84
N VAL A 222 14.37 -16.77 13.21
CA VAL A 222 15.65 -16.48 13.87
C VAL A 222 16.22 -15.14 13.38
N GLY A 223 17.33 -14.70 13.93
CA GLY A 223 17.99 -13.44 13.55
C GLY A 223 18.86 -13.52 12.28
N ALA A 224 18.53 -14.43 11.35
CA ALA A 224 19.27 -14.54 10.09
C ALA A 224 18.89 -13.41 9.11
N LEU A 225 17.61 -13.09 8.96
CA LEU A 225 17.15 -11.94 8.17
C LEU A 225 16.68 -10.85 9.11
N THR A 226 17.30 -9.69 9.04
CA THR A 226 17.05 -8.51 9.87
C THR A 226 16.91 -7.27 9.02
N SER A 227 16.28 -6.23 9.57
CA SER A 227 16.01 -4.99 8.86
C SER A 227 17.07 -3.92 9.16
N HIS A 228 17.62 -3.26 8.15
CA HIS A 228 18.51 -2.10 8.31
C HIS A 228 17.90 -1.02 9.20
N THR A 229 16.61 -0.75 9.05
CA THR A 229 15.92 0.32 9.78
C THR A 229 15.72 0.03 11.25
N TYR A 230 15.66 -1.26 11.66
CA TYR A 230 15.43 -1.64 13.06
C TYR A 230 16.69 -2.12 13.77
N ARG A 231 17.69 -2.62 13.03
CA ARG A 231 18.89 -3.24 13.59
C ARG A 231 19.54 -2.39 14.67
N PHE A 232 19.76 -2.99 15.85
CA PHE A 232 20.37 -2.40 17.05
C PHE A 232 19.62 -1.21 17.66
N LYS A 233 18.34 -0.99 17.34
CA LYS A 233 17.58 0.15 17.89
C LYS A 233 16.82 -0.16 19.16
N ALA A 234 16.28 -1.38 19.30
CA ALA A 234 15.49 -1.75 20.48
C ALA A 234 15.46 -3.27 20.69
N ARG A 235 15.05 -3.68 21.90
CA ARG A 235 14.68 -5.05 22.22
C ARG A 235 13.15 -5.16 22.31
N PRO A 236 12.56 -6.37 22.14
CA PRO A 236 11.10 -6.54 22.18
C PRO A 236 10.44 -6.01 23.45
N TRP A 237 11.11 -6.10 24.60
CA TRP A 237 10.62 -5.59 25.88
C TRP A 237 10.77 -4.08 26.03
N ASP A 238 11.57 -3.41 25.18
CA ASP A 238 11.74 -1.96 25.19
C ASP A 238 10.67 -1.26 24.34
N VAL A 239 9.87 -2.01 23.58
CA VAL A 239 8.93 -1.42 22.64
C VAL A 239 7.49 -1.47 23.13
N ARG A 240 6.75 -0.40 22.88
CA ARG A 240 5.31 -0.31 23.09
C ARG A 240 4.58 -0.47 21.75
N PRO A 241 3.73 -1.49 21.58
CA PRO A 241 2.95 -1.67 20.36
C PRO A 241 1.71 -0.76 20.35
N VAL A 242 1.40 -0.19 19.18
CA VAL A 242 0.15 0.54 18.91
C VAL A 242 -0.45 -0.03 17.64
N SER A 243 -1.70 -0.52 17.71
CA SER A 243 -2.45 -0.99 16.56
C SER A 243 -2.96 0.19 15.75
N SER A 244 -2.69 0.22 14.43
CA SER A 244 -3.13 1.28 13.54
C SER A 244 -3.37 0.74 12.12
N VAL A 245 -3.57 1.64 11.17
CA VAL A 245 -3.78 1.37 9.74
C VAL A 245 -2.73 2.11 8.93
N CYS A 246 -2.15 1.43 7.96
CA CYS A 246 -1.19 2.01 7.02
C CYS A 246 -1.85 3.09 6.17
N GLN A 247 -1.22 4.24 6.05
CA GLN A 247 -1.67 5.38 5.26
C GLN A 247 -0.87 5.57 3.97
N GLY A 248 -0.23 4.50 3.47
CA GLY A 248 0.60 4.55 2.26
C GLY A 248 -0.19 4.55 0.95
N CYS A 249 -1.38 3.94 0.93
CA CYS A 249 -2.27 3.85 -0.24
C CYS A 249 -3.71 3.53 0.21
N SER A 250 -4.64 3.50 -0.74
CA SER A 250 -6.08 3.28 -0.48
C SER A 250 -6.44 1.89 0.07
N LEU A 251 -5.51 0.92 0.10
CA LEU A 251 -5.81 -0.43 0.59
C LEU A 251 -6.08 -0.48 2.10
N GLY A 252 -5.39 0.34 2.91
CA GLY A 252 -5.61 0.40 4.35
C GLY A 252 -5.14 -0.85 5.10
N CYS A 253 -3.94 -1.38 4.80
CA CYS A 253 -3.35 -2.53 5.50
C CYS A 253 -3.25 -2.29 7.01
N ASN A 254 -3.50 -3.33 7.80
CA ASN A 254 -3.42 -3.26 9.24
C ASN A 254 -1.96 -3.39 9.72
N VAL A 255 -1.56 -2.53 10.65
CA VAL A 255 -0.17 -2.50 11.14
C VAL A 255 -0.11 -2.40 12.66
N THR A 256 0.98 -2.94 13.23
CA THR A 256 1.41 -2.67 14.60
C THR A 256 2.60 -1.75 14.55
N VAL A 257 2.45 -0.54 15.06
CA VAL A 257 3.51 0.46 15.18
C VAL A 257 4.26 0.21 16.49
N ASN A 258 5.53 -0.15 16.41
CA ASN A 258 6.37 -0.34 17.58
C ASN A 258 7.14 0.94 17.91
N LEU A 259 7.01 1.38 19.13
CA LEU A 259 7.60 2.60 19.66
C LEU A 259 8.66 2.25 20.71
N ARG A 260 9.81 2.89 20.64
CA ARG A 260 10.73 3.00 21.76
C ARG A 260 10.73 4.45 22.22
N ASP A 261 10.37 4.66 23.47
CA ASP A 261 10.13 6.00 24.03
C ASP A 261 9.08 6.75 23.18
N THR A 262 9.47 7.81 22.51
CA THR A 262 8.61 8.66 21.68
C THR A 262 8.80 8.45 20.17
N LYS A 263 9.65 7.49 19.74
CA LYS A 263 10.02 7.28 18.34
C LYS A 263 9.52 5.96 17.81
N ILE A 264 9.06 5.96 16.56
CA ILE A 264 8.75 4.74 15.81
C ILE A 264 10.08 4.06 15.47
N VAL A 265 10.20 2.76 15.82
CA VAL A 265 11.37 1.96 15.51
C VAL A 265 11.12 0.93 14.42
N ARG A 266 9.89 0.43 14.29
CA ARG A 266 9.46 -0.45 13.19
C ARG A 266 7.94 -0.50 13.07
N LEU A 267 7.45 -0.89 11.87
CA LEU A 267 6.09 -1.31 11.63
C LEU A 267 6.07 -2.80 11.30
N LEU A 268 5.15 -3.54 11.93
CA LEU A 268 4.91 -4.96 11.68
C LEU A 268 3.53 -5.13 11.06
N TRP A 269 3.34 -6.21 10.28
CA TRP A 269 2.00 -6.56 9.84
C TRP A 269 1.10 -6.91 11.04
N ARG A 270 -0.16 -6.62 10.91
CA ARG A 270 -1.21 -7.10 11.81
C ARG A 270 -2.30 -7.70 10.94
N GLU A 271 -2.40 -9.01 10.94
CA GLU A 271 -3.22 -9.77 10.01
C GLU A 271 -4.67 -9.30 9.98
N ASN A 272 -5.15 -9.01 8.76
CA ASN A 272 -6.54 -8.83 8.41
C ASN A 272 -6.82 -9.63 7.13
N ALA A 273 -7.43 -10.82 7.26
CA ALA A 273 -7.66 -11.73 6.14
C ALA A 273 -8.49 -11.07 5.01
N GLY A 274 -9.42 -10.18 5.35
CA GLY A 274 -10.25 -9.46 4.38
C GLY A 274 -9.50 -8.39 3.58
N ILE A 275 -8.44 -7.81 4.14
CA ILE A 275 -7.72 -6.67 3.53
C ILE A 275 -6.35 -7.10 3.02
N ASP A 276 -5.41 -7.36 3.93
CA ASP A 276 -3.98 -7.53 3.61
C ASP A 276 -3.51 -8.99 3.60
N ALA A 277 -4.37 -9.93 4.02
CA ALA A 277 -4.03 -11.34 4.19
C ALA A 277 -2.73 -11.55 5.01
N GLY A 278 -2.38 -10.58 5.84
CA GLY A 278 -1.20 -10.57 6.69
C GLY A 278 0.10 -10.26 5.96
N TRP A 279 0.07 -9.51 4.86
CA TRP A 279 1.25 -9.03 4.15
C TRP A 279 1.34 -7.51 4.20
N LEU A 280 2.56 -6.97 4.10
CA LEU A 280 2.81 -5.54 4.10
C LEU A 280 3.88 -5.19 3.06
N CYS A 281 3.65 -4.18 2.24
CA CYS A 281 4.66 -3.71 1.30
C CYS A 281 5.77 -2.90 2.00
N ASP A 282 6.91 -2.76 1.35
CA ASP A 282 8.06 -2.07 1.92
C ASP A 282 7.80 -0.56 2.14
N ARG A 283 6.98 0.08 1.29
CA ARG A 283 6.52 1.46 1.55
C ARG A 283 5.72 1.55 2.85
N GLY A 284 4.78 0.62 3.07
CA GLY A 284 3.97 0.59 4.29
C GLY A 284 4.78 0.24 5.55
N ARG A 285 5.84 -0.58 5.38
CA ARG A 285 6.71 -1.03 6.48
C ARG A 285 7.76 0.00 6.88
N TYR A 286 8.36 0.68 5.91
CA TYR A 286 9.52 1.55 6.13
C TYR A 286 9.22 3.03 6.00
N GLY A 287 8.08 3.41 5.41
CA GLY A 287 7.68 4.79 5.16
C GLY A 287 7.19 5.55 6.40
N PHE A 288 7.86 5.41 7.53
CA PHE A 288 7.58 6.15 8.77
C PHE A 288 8.68 7.16 9.13
N GLY A 289 9.80 7.16 8.40
CA GLY A 289 10.94 8.05 8.68
C GLY A 289 10.59 9.53 8.57
N HIS A 290 9.61 9.87 7.75
CA HIS A 290 9.09 11.23 7.61
C HIS A 290 8.60 11.85 8.94
N THR A 291 8.23 11.03 9.95
CA THR A 291 7.80 11.52 11.27
C THR A 291 8.91 12.20 12.06
N VAL A 292 10.16 11.89 11.73
CA VAL A 292 11.37 12.44 12.38
C VAL A 292 12.28 13.20 11.41
N ALA A 293 11.84 13.46 10.20
CA ALA A 293 12.58 14.22 9.20
C ALA A 293 12.85 15.65 9.68
N ALA A 294 14.07 16.14 9.43
CA ALA A 294 14.47 17.47 9.88
C ALA A 294 13.72 18.61 9.18
N GLU A 295 13.20 18.35 7.99
CA GLU A 295 12.48 19.28 7.14
C GLU A 295 11.01 19.48 7.57
N ARG A 296 10.55 18.80 8.65
CA ARG A 296 9.19 18.97 9.16
C ARG A 296 8.90 20.40 9.57
N LEU A 297 7.79 20.93 9.07
CA LEU A 297 7.29 22.24 9.50
C LEU A 297 6.86 22.17 10.98
N THR A 298 7.31 23.15 11.75
CA THR A 298 6.99 23.28 13.19
C THR A 298 6.33 24.62 13.55
N THR A 299 6.43 25.61 12.65
CA THR A 299 5.97 26.98 12.89
C THR A 299 5.20 27.46 11.67
N PRO A 300 4.05 28.11 11.83
CA PRO A 300 3.36 28.77 10.73
C PRO A 300 4.26 29.82 10.08
N LEU A 301 4.13 29.97 8.75
CA LEU A 301 4.87 30.97 8.00
C LEU A 301 3.90 31.93 7.32
N VAL A 302 4.27 33.20 7.27
CA VAL A 302 3.52 34.24 6.54
C VAL A 302 4.49 35.00 5.65
N ARG A 303 4.09 35.30 4.42
CA ARG A 303 4.91 36.04 3.47
C ARG A 303 4.88 37.51 3.80
N ARG A 304 6.06 38.08 4.04
CA ARG A 304 6.29 39.50 4.27
C ARG A 304 7.44 39.96 3.38
N GLU A 305 7.25 41.04 2.65
CA GLU A 305 8.25 41.60 1.73
C GLU A 305 8.88 40.52 0.79
N GLY A 306 8.03 39.59 0.30
CA GLY A 306 8.43 38.55 -0.63
C GLY A 306 9.11 37.30 0.03
N ARG A 307 9.29 37.28 1.36
CA ARG A 307 9.92 36.15 2.09
C ARG A 307 8.92 35.50 3.06
N LEU A 308 9.02 34.17 3.20
CA LEU A 308 8.29 33.45 4.23
C LEU A 308 9.00 33.62 5.58
N GLU A 309 8.29 34.17 6.55
CA GLU A 309 8.77 34.43 7.90
C GLU A 309 7.92 33.68 8.94
N ALA A 310 8.57 33.26 10.03
CA ALA A 310 7.87 32.61 11.13
C ALA A 310 6.83 33.55 11.75
N ALA A 311 5.66 33.01 12.01
CA ALA A 311 4.53 33.71 12.60
C ALA A 311 3.90 32.90 13.74
N THR A 312 3.15 33.57 14.61
CA THR A 312 2.27 32.88 15.54
C THR A 312 1.07 32.28 14.81
N TRP A 313 0.44 31.28 15.45
CA TRP A 313 -0.79 30.69 14.89
C TRP A 313 -1.89 31.72 14.68
N ASP A 314 -2.05 32.67 15.60
CA ASP A 314 -3.10 33.70 15.50
C ASP A 314 -2.82 34.72 14.39
N GLU A 315 -1.57 35.06 14.12
CA GLU A 315 -1.18 35.87 12.97
C GLU A 315 -1.42 35.14 11.66
N ALA A 316 -0.96 33.90 11.54
CA ALA A 316 -1.10 33.11 10.33
C ALA A 316 -2.57 32.83 10.00
N LEU A 317 -3.38 32.46 10.98
CA LEU A 317 -4.82 32.22 10.78
C LEU A 317 -5.58 33.50 10.43
N ARG A 318 -5.24 34.66 11.02
CA ARG A 318 -5.84 35.94 10.64
C ARG A 318 -5.45 36.34 9.21
N ALA A 319 -4.18 36.13 8.83
CA ALA A 319 -3.73 36.43 7.47
C ALA A 319 -4.41 35.50 6.45
N ALA A 320 -4.48 34.20 6.75
CA ALA A 320 -5.17 33.23 5.90
C ALA A 320 -6.66 33.56 5.74
N ALA A 321 -7.36 33.86 6.84
CA ALA A 321 -8.79 34.22 6.81
C ALA A 321 -9.03 35.49 6.01
N ALA A 322 -8.21 36.54 6.22
CA ALA A 322 -8.33 37.81 5.49
C ALA A 322 -8.14 37.62 3.98
N GLY A 323 -7.12 36.88 3.56
CA GLY A 323 -6.86 36.63 2.16
C GLY A 323 -7.90 35.71 1.50
N LEU A 324 -8.35 34.65 2.18
CA LEU A 324 -9.39 33.76 1.68
C LEU A 324 -10.77 34.44 1.57
N ALA A 325 -11.06 35.42 2.40
CA ALA A 325 -12.33 36.17 2.38
C ALA A 325 -12.31 37.37 1.41
N ALA A 326 -11.17 37.71 0.84
CA ALA A 326 -11.04 38.93 0.02
C ALA A 326 -11.66 38.80 -1.39
N GLY A 327 -11.96 37.58 -1.85
CA GLY A 327 -12.58 37.35 -3.16
C GLY A 327 -12.91 35.88 -3.39
N PRO A 328 -13.21 35.48 -4.64
CA PRO A 328 -13.52 34.09 -4.97
C PRO A 328 -12.38 33.14 -4.56
N ALA A 329 -12.69 32.12 -3.75
CA ALA A 329 -11.73 31.18 -3.25
C ALA A 329 -12.08 29.73 -3.68
N ALA A 330 -11.05 28.90 -3.82
CA ALA A 330 -11.19 27.47 -4.09
C ALA A 330 -10.30 26.63 -3.15
N VAL A 331 -10.61 25.34 -3.03
CA VAL A 331 -9.92 24.39 -2.15
C VAL A 331 -9.43 23.19 -2.96
N LEU A 332 -8.16 22.83 -2.84
CA LEU A 332 -7.58 21.66 -3.47
C LEU A 332 -6.95 20.73 -2.44
N GLY A 333 -7.19 19.41 -2.58
CA GLY A 333 -6.58 18.38 -1.73
C GLY A 333 -7.54 17.76 -0.73
N GLY A 334 -6.98 17.13 0.31
CA GLY A 334 -7.76 16.44 1.35
C GLY A 334 -7.82 14.93 1.21
N GLY A 335 -7.31 14.32 0.13
CA GLY A 335 -7.30 12.86 -0.05
C GLY A 335 -6.41 12.08 0.94
N ARG A 336 -5.65 12.78 1.79
CA ARG A 336 -4.82 12.21 2.88
C ARG A 336 -5.33 12.56 4.28
N LEU A 337 -6.40 13.33 4.38
CA LEU A 337 -7.07 13.62 5.65
C LEU A 337 -7.83 12.38 6.13
N ASN A 338 -8.11 12.30 7.44
CA ASN A 338 -9.07 11.31 7.94
C ASN A 338 -10.52 11.73 7.63
N ASP A 339 -11.49 10.86 7.87
CA ASP A 339 -12.91 11.11 7.53
C ASP A 339 -13.44 12.38 8.19
N GLU A 340 -13.11 12.58 9.49
CA GLU A 340 -13.57 13.73 10.28
C GLU A 340 -12.94 15.05 9.79
N GLU A 341 -11.68 15.00 9.39
CA GLU A 341 -10.97 16.16 8.84
C GLU A 341 -11.45 16.50 7.42
N GLY A 342 -11.75 15.45 6.61
CA GLY A 342 -12.36 15.62 5.30
C GLY A 342 -13.72 16.33 5.39
N LEU A 343 -14.56 15.92 6.36
CA LEU A 343 -15.83 16.57 6.63
C LEU A 343 -15.65 18.04 7.05
N ALA A 344 -14.67 18.31 7.93
CA ALA A 344 -14.37 19.69 8.36
C ALA A 344 -13.89 20.57 7.18
N LEU A 345 -13.08 20.03 6.25
CA LEU A 345 -12.64 20.74 5.06
C LEU A 345 -13.81 21.02 4.10
N SER A 346 -14.72 20.05 3.93
CA SER A 346 -15.94 20.20 3.14
C SER A 346 -16.84 21.30 3.69
N GLN A 347 -17.00 21.37 5.01
CA GLN A 347 -17.75 22.44 5.68
C GLN A 347 -17.05 23.80 5.53
N LEU A 348 -15.73 23.87 5.73
CA LEU A 348 -14.97 25.12 5.57
C LEU A 348 -15.20 25.70 4.17
N ALA A 349 -15.11 24.87 3.12
CA ALA A 349 -15.32 25.32 1.74
C ALA A 349 -16.73 25.90 1.53
N ARG A 350 -17.75 25.21 2.01
CA ARG A 350 -19.16 25.55 1.69
C ARG A 350 -19.81 26.52 2.65
N VAL A 351 -19.46 26.43 3.94
CA VAL A 351 -20.08 27.28 4.98
C VAL A 351 -19.25 28.54 5.21
N ALA A 352 -17.93 28.47 5.23
CA ALA A 352 -17.08 29.61 5.53
C ALA A 352 -16.63 30.37 4.27
N LEU A 353 -16.32 29.66 3.17
CA LEU A 353 -15.86 30.27 1.91
C LEU A 353 -16.97 30.36 0.84
N HIS A 354 -18.17 29.82 1.12
CA HIS A 354 -19.33 29.84 0.22
C HIS A 354 -19.03 29.32 -1.21
N THR A 355 -18.19 28.27 -1.35
CA THR A 355 -17.79 27.74 -2.64
C THR A 355 -17.99 26.22 -2.75
N ASN A 356 -18.36 25.76 -3.95
CA ASN A 356 -18.28 24.35 -4.37
C ASN A 356 -17.03 24.06 -5.21
N ASP A 357 -16.15 25.03 -5.42
CA ASP A 357 -14.83 24.83 -6.02
C ASP A 357 -13.93 24.10 -5.00
N VAL A 358 -14.18 22.81 -4.83
CA VAL A 358 -13.43 21.93 -3.91
C VAL A 358 -13.23 20.59 -4.58
N ASP A 359 -11.99 20.10 -4.65
CA ASP A 359 -11.67 18.80 -5.22
C ASP A 359 -10.47 18.13 -4.55
N TRP A 360 -10.65 16.87 -4.11
CA TRP A 360 -9.55 16.06 -3.56
C TRP A 360 -8.65 15.48 -4.66
N ARG A 361 -9.11 15.41 -5.91
CA ARG A 361 -8.46 14.72 -7.04
C ARG A 361 -7.31 15.53 -7.64
N VAL A 362 -6.30 15.79 -6.82
CA VAL A 362 -5.07 16.52 -7.20
C VAL A 362 -3.97 15.53 -7.64
N GLY A 363 -4.33 14.36 -8.16
CA GLY A 363 -3.42 13.30 -8.55
C GLY A 363 -3.94 12.51 -9.76
N TYR A 364 -3.48 11.27 -9.85
CA TYR A 364 -3.75 10.39 -10.99
C TYR A 364 -4.99 9.49 -10.82
N GLN A 365 -5.87 9.79 -9.89
CA GLN A 365 -7.10 9.04 -9.63
C GLN A 365 -8.33 9.85 -10.05
N GLY A 366 -9.22 9.23 -10.83
CA GLY A 366 -10.41 9.92 -11.36
C GLY A 366 -11.59 9.98 -10.39
N PHE A 367 -11.78 8.94 -9.58
CA PHE A 367 -12.78 8.83 -8.52
C PHE A 367 -12.33 7.74 -7.52
N ALA A 368 -12.98 7.63 -6.38
CA ALA A 368 -12.60 6.69 -5.34
C ALA A 368 -13.65 5.62 -5.05
N ALA A 369 -14.93 5.91 -5.27
CA ALA A 369 -16.04 5.01 -5.00
C ALA A 369 -16.68 4.51 -6.29
N PRO A 370 -16.87 3.18 -6.47
CA PRO A 370 -17.56 2.61 -7.63
C PRO A 370 -18.98 3.16 -7.82
N GLU A 371 -19.65 3.53 -6.75
CA GLU A 371 -20.96 4.14 -6.75
C GLU A 371 -21.00 5.46 -7.54
N ALA A 372 -19.87 6.14 -7.63
CA ALA A 372 -19.72 7.37 -8.42
C ALA A 372 -20.03 7.18 -9.91
N ILE A 373 -19.91 5.98 -10.43
CA ILE A 373 -20.26 5.62 -11.82
C ILE A 373 -21.42 4.62 -11.90
N GLY A 374 -22.10 4.36 -10.78
CA GLY A 374 -23.27 3.47 -10.73
C GLY A 374 -22.96 1.99 -10.63
N LEU A 375 -21.74 1.63 -10.21
CA LEU A 375 -21.34 0.26 -9.91
C LEU A 375 -21.32 -0.01 -8.41
N SER A 376 -21.33 -1.29 -8.03
CA SER A 376 -21.13 -1.72 -6.64
C SER A 376 -19.66 -1.85 -6.32
N SER A 377 -19.29 -1.54 -5.07
CA SER A 377 -17.98 -1.88 -4.52
C SER A 377 -17.82 -3.39 -4.39
N ALA A 378 -16.63 -3.89 -4.69
CA ALA A 378 -16.24 -5.22 -4.31
C ALA A 378 -15.52 -5.20 -2.95
N ASP A 379 -15.70 -6.26 -2.15
CA ASP A 379 -14.77 -6.56 -1.08
C ASP A 379 -13.40 -6.94 -1.66
N ILE A 380 -12.31 -6.58 -0.99
CA ILE A 380 -10.95 -6.95 -1.43
C ILE A 380 -10.81 -8.47 -1.54
N ALA A 381 -11.45 -9.22 -0.62
CA ALA A 381 -11.46 -10.68 -0.62
C ALA A 381 -12.27 -11.28 -1.79
N ALA A 382 -13.14 -10.53 -2.46
CA ALA A 382 -13.88 -10.99 -3.65
C ALA A 382 -12.92 -11.37 -4.78
N LEU A 383 -11.74 -10.76 -4.83
CA LEU A 383 -10.68 -11.12 -5.77
C LEU A 383 -10.27 -12.60 -5.64
N ASP A 384 -10.34 -13.16 -4.42
CA ASP A 384 -10.03 -14.57 -4.16
C ASP A 384 -11.10 -15.54 -4.69
N GLN A 385 -12.26 -15.06 -5.14
CA GLN A 385 -13.37 -15.86 -5.68
C GLN A 385 -13.66 -15.55 -7.15
N ALA A 386 -13.05 -14.50 -7.71
CA ALA A 386 -13.27 -14.09 -9.09
C ALA A 386 -12.85 -15.19 -10.08
N ASP A 387 -13.64 -15.40 -11.12
CA ASP A 387 -13.33 -16.27 -12.26
C ASP A 387 -12.88 -15.47 -13.50
N LEU A 388 -13.24 -14.19 -13.56
CA LEU A 388 -12.82 -13.24 -14.59
C LEU A 388 -12.46 -11.90 -13.93
N VAL A 389 -11.27 -11.38 -14.22
CA VAL A 389 -10.81 -10.09 -13.73
C VAL A 389 -10.37 -9.21 -14.90
N LEU A 390 -10.93 -8.02 -15.02
CA LEU A 390 -10.38 -6.97 -15.88
C LEU A 390 -9.43 -6.08 -15.06
N LEU A 391 -8.16 -6.08 -15.42
CA LEU A 391 -7.17 -5.13 -14.94
C LEU A 391 -7.03 -4.03 -15.99
N LEU A 392 -7.65 -2.87 -15.73
CA LEU A 392 -7.82 -1.80 -16.69
C LEU A 392 -6.86 -0.64 -16.41
N ASP A 393 -5.82 -0.52 -17.21
CA ASP A 393 -4.84 0.58 -17.17
C ASP A 393 -4.38 0.99 -15.75
N THR A 394 -4.26 0.01 -14.87
CA THR A 394 -3.97 0.17 -13.44
C THR A 394 -2.93 -0.85 -13.02
N CYS A 395 -1.84 -0.41 -12.39
CA CYS A 395 -0.78 -1.29 -11.90
C CYS A 395 -0.89 -1.45 -10.36
N PRO A 396 -1.54 -2.51 -9.84
CA PRO A 396 -1.70 -2.69 -8.41
C PRO A 396 -0.38 -2.74 -7.66
N LEU A 397 0.67 -3.31 -8.25
CA LEU A 397 2.00 -3.35 -7.65
C LEU A 397 2.54 -1.96 -7.29
N GLU A 398 2.21 -0.93 -8.06
CA GLU A 398 2.64 0.45 -7.84
C GLU A 398 1.63 1.25 -7.00
N GLU A 399 0.33 0.99 -7.17
CA GLU A 399 -0.76 1.81 -6.60
C GLU A 399 -1.29 1.24 -5.28
N ALA A 400 -1.36 -0.10 -5.14
CA ALA A 400 -1.83 -0.81 -3.96
C ALA A 400 -1.14 -2.18 -3.83
N PRO A 401 0.16 -2.24 -3.50
CA PRO A 401 1.01 -3.43 -3.73
C PRO A 401 0.48 -4.73 -3.16
N VAL A 402 -0.13 -4.72 -1.97
CA VAL A 402 -0.65 -5.95 -1.37
C VAL A 402 -1.86 -6.51 -2.13
N LEU A 403 -2.62 -5.67 -2.86
CA LEU A 403 -3.65 -6.13 -3.78
C LEU A 403 -3.05 -6.93 -4.94
N ASP A 404 -1.86 -6.57 -5.41
CA ASP A 404 -1.14 -7.29 -6.46
C ASP A 404 -0.79 -8.73 -6.05
N ILE A 405 -0.42 -8.97 -4.79
CA ILE A 405 -0.19 -10.34 -4.28
C ILE A 405 -1.45 -11.21 -4.44
N ARG A 406 -2.64 -10.67 -4.10
CA ARG A 406 -3.91 -11.40 -4.30
C ARG A 406 -4.20 -11.62 -5.78
N LEU A 407 -3.96 -10.61 -6.63
CA LEU A 407 -4.19 -10.70 -8.07
C LEU A 407 -3.29 -11.76 -8.73
N ARG A 408 -2.01 -11.84 -8.38
CA ARG A 408 -1.09 -12.87 -8.87
C ARG A 408 -1.57 -14.28 -8.52
N ARG A 409 -2.09 -14.47 -7.30
CA ARG A 409 -2.69 -15.74 -6.88
C ARG A 409 -3.98 -16.06 -7.67
N THR A 410 -4.83 -15.07 -7.87
CA THR A 410 -6.06 -15.19 -8.66
C THR A 410 -5.76 -15.53 -10.11
N ALA A 411 -4.78 -14.91 -10.73
CA ALA A 411 -4.38 -15.13 -12.12
C ALA A 411 -3.97 -16.58 -12.44
N ARG A 412 -3.65 -17.40 -11.43
CA ARG A 412 -3.31 -18.82 -11.61
C ARG A 412 -4.51 -19.75 -11.74
N ARG A 413 -5.71 -19.28 -11.39
CA ARG A 413 -6.94 -20.07 -11.37
C ARG A 413 -8.11 -19.41 -12.13
N ALA A 414 -7.99 -18.14 -12.45
CA ALA A 414 -8.98 -17.32 -13.11
C ALA A 414 -8.39 -16.62 -14.33
N THR A 415 -9.24 -16.21 -15.25
CA THR A 415 -8.81 -15.37 -16.39
C THR A 415 -8.60 -13.94 -15.91
N VAL A 416 -7.38 -13.42 -16.07
CA VAL A 416 -7.08 -12.00 -15.90
C VAL A 416 -6.85 -11.37 -17.27
N ILE A 417 -7.66 -10.38 -17.62
CA ILE A 417 -7.49 -9.56 -18.81
C ILE A 417 -6.71 -8.32 -18.40
N ASP A 418 -5.47 -8.21 -18.86
CA ASP A 418 -4.62 -7.04 -18.65
C ASP A 418 -4.75 -6.10 -19.85
N LEU A 419 -5.58 -5.07 -19.71
CA LEU A 419 -5.95 -4.14 -20.76
C LEU A 419 -5.36 -2.75 -20.49
N GLY A 420 -4.64 -2.23 -21.49
CA GLY A 420 -4.04 -0.89 -21.39
C GLY A 420 -2.83 -0.70 -22.30
N PRO A 421 -2.23 0.49 -22.32
CA PRO A 421 -1.06 0.79 -23.15
C PRO A 421 0.22 0.10 -22.67
N VAL A 422 0.34 -0.22 -21.38
CA VAL A 422 1.48 -0.96 -20.81
C VAL A 422 0.99 -2.20 -20.09
N ARG A 423 1.90 -3.15 -19.84
CA ARG A 423 1.61 -4.31 -18.99
C ARG A 423 1.42 -3.85 -17.53
N ASN A 424 0.29 -4.17 -16.94
CA ASN A 424 -0.06 -3.80 -15.57
C ASN A 424 0.19 -4.95 -14.58
N LEU A 425 -0.07 -6.21 -14.95
CA LEU A 425 0.30 -7.39 -14.16
C LEU A 425 1.69 -7.87 -14.60
N ARG A 426 2.71 -7.56 -13.79
CA ARG A 426 4.11 -7.91 -14.12
C ARG A 426 4.39 -9.41 -13.96
N ASP A 427 3.88 -9.99 -12.88
CA ASP A 427 4.16 -11.37 -12.47
C ASP A 427 2.87 -12.16 -12.36
N GLY A 428 2.63 -13.01 -13.32
CA GLY A 428 1.44 -13.86 -13.39
C GLY A 428 0.88 -14.01 -14.80
N PRO A 429 0.15 -15.11 -15.04
CA PRO A 429 -0.50 -15.32 -16.32
C PRO A 429 -1.63 -14.31 -16.52
N SER A 430 -1.68 -13.68 -17.69
CA SER A 430 -2.76 -12.78 -18.08
C SER A 430 -2.97 -12.82 -19.60
N ARG A 431 -4.22 -12.57 -20.01
CA ARG A 431 -4.53 -12.27 -21.40
C ARG A 431 -4.26 -10.79 -21.65
N ARG A 432 -3.13 -10.48 -22.25
CA ARG A 432 -2.75 -9.12 -22.56
C ARG A 432 -3.57 -8.57 -23.72
N VAL A 433 -4.19 -7.40 -23.54
CA VAL A 433 -4.87 -6.60 -24.58
C VAL A 433 -4.18 -5.23 -24.60
N ALA A 434 -3.20 -5.12 -25.51
CA ALA A 434 -2.50 -3.85 -25.71
C ALA A 434 -3.37 -2.93 -26.55
N CYS A 435 -3.64 -1.72 -26.09
CA CYS A 435 -4.34 -0.69 -26.83
C CYS A 435 -3.89 0.71 -26.39
N ALA A 436 -4.06 1.68 -27.24
CA ALA A 436 -3.76 3.07 -26.92
C ALA A 436 -4.79 3.64 -25.91
N PRO A 437 -4.46 4.72 -25.18
CA PRO A 437 -5.37 5.31 -24.19
C PRO A 437 -6.73 5.74 -24.77
N ASP A 438 -6.77 6.22 -25.99
CA ASP A 438 -7.97 6.65 -26.72
C ASP A 438 -8.85 5.47 -27.20
N GLU A 439 -8.30 4.25 -27.26
CA GLU A 439 -9.00 3.02 -27.67
C GLU A 439 -9.61 2.25 -26.48
N LEU A 440 -9.28 2.62 -25.23
CA LEU A 440 -9.66 1.88 -24.01
C LEU A 440 -11.18 1.66 -23.91
N ALA A 441 -12.00 2.68 -24.15
CA ALA A 441 -13.46 2.57 -24.05
C ALA A 441 -14.04 1.54 -25.03
N GLN A 442 -13.55 1.52 -26.27
CA GLN A 442 -13.97 0.56 -27.27
C GLN A 442 -13.51 -0.86 -26.92
N ALA A 443 -12.27 -1.01 -26.46
CA ALA A 443 -11.72 -2.28 -26.02
C ALA A 443 -12.52 -2.88 -24.83
N VAL A 444 -12.89 -2.06 -23.84
CA VAL A 444 -13.75 -2.47 -22.73
C VAL A 444 -15.14 -2.88 -23.19
N ALA A 445 -15.77 -2.10 -24.08
CA ALA A 445 -17.08 -2.44 -24.63
C ALA A 445 -17.08 -3.79 -25.36
N GLY A 446 -15.97 -4.15 -26.01
CA GLY A 446 -15.78 -5.47 -26.65
C GLY A 446 -15.78 -6.65 -25.68
N LEU A 447 -15.65 -6.44 -24.37
CA LEU A 447 -15.65 -7.48 -23.34
C LEU A 447 -17.04 -7.78 -22.75
N ALA A 448 -18.07 -7.03 -23.11
CA ALA A 448 -19.40 -7.12 -22.50
C ALA A 448 -20.00 -8.54 -22.50
N ALA A 449 -19.89 -9.28 -23.61
CA ALA A 449 -20.41 -10.66 -23.72
C ALA A 449 -19.66 -11.63 -22.78
N GLU A 450 -18.35 -11.47 -22.62
CA GLU A 450 -17.52 -12.31 -21.76
C GLU A 450 -17.84 -12.04 -20.28
N PHE A 451 -18.02 -10.77 -19.91
CA PHE A 451 -18.41 -10.38 -18.57
C PHE A 451 -19.82 -10.86 -18.19
N ALA A 452 -20.77 -10.80 -19.12
CA ALA A 452 -22.12 -11.33 -18.92
C ALA A 452 -22.15 -12.86 -18.73
N ALA A 453 -21.17 -13.59 -19.28
CA ALA A 453 -21.07 -15.04 -19.15
C ALA A 453 -20.31 -15.49 -17.89
N ALA A 454 -19.53 -14.64 -17.26
CA ALA A 454 -18.75 -14.94 -16.07
C ALA A 454 -19.65 -15.06 -14.83
N LYS A 455 -19.26 -15.94 -13.90
CA LYS A 455 -20.00 -16.18 -12.63
C LYS A 455 -19.67 -15.16 -11.56
N SER A 456 -18.44 -14.76 -11.51
CA SER A 456 -17.89 -13.84 -10.49
C SER A 456 -16.91 -12.86 -11.15
N PRO A 457 -17.40 -12.00 -12.09
CA PRO A 457 -16.56 -11.01 -12.74
C PRO A 457 -16.16 -9.89 -11.76
N LEU A 458 -14.96 -9.32 -11.97
CA LEU A 458 -14.45 -8.22 -11.17
C LEU A 458 -13.66 -7.26 -12.06
N VAL A 459 -13.78 -5.95 -11.82
CA VAL A 459 -12.94 -4.93 -12.45
C VAL A 459 -11.99 -4.32 -11.42
N ILE A 460 -10.75 -4.09 -11.81
CA ILE A 460 -9.75 -3.31 -11.05
C ILE A 460 -9.33 -2.14 -11.93
N TRP A 461 -9.68 -0.93 -11.50
CA TRP A 461 -9.43 0.29 -12.27
C TRP A 461 -9.33 1.50 -11.35
N ASN A 462 -8.36 2.39 -11.57
CA ASN A 462 -8.14 3.59 -10.75
C ASN A 462 -8.99 4.81 -11.16
N GLY A 463 -9.93 4.64 -12.08
CA GLY A 463 -10.86 5.67 -12.48
C GLY A 463 -10.36 6.70 -13.49
N ARG A 464 -9.18 6.50 -14.08
CA ARG A 464 -8.64 7.39 -15.13
C ARG A 464 -9.26 7.11 -16.51
N GLY A 465 -9.24 8.09 -17.42
CA GLY A 465 -9.60 7.94 -18.83
C GLY A 465 -10.95 8.53 -19.21
N GLY A 466 -11.57 9.33 -18.35
CA GLY A 466 -12.73 10.16 -18.67
C GLY A 466 -14.08 9.44 -18.74
N ALA A 467 -15.12 10.19 -19.13
CA ALA A 467 -16.51 9.75 -19.04
C ALA A 467 -16.85 8.55 -19.96
N ALA A 468 -16.34 8.53 -21.19
CA ALA A 468 -16.64 7.45 -22.14
C ALA A 468 -16.10 6.09 -21.65
N LEU A 469 -14.91 6.07 -21.04
CA LEU A 469 -14.36 4.85 -20.45
C LEU A 469 -15.18 4.41 -19.22
N ALA A 470 -15.59 5.35 -18.39
CA ALA A 470 -16.44 5.05 -17.22
C ALA A 470 -17.79 4.48 -17.61
N GLU A 471 -18.43 5.01 -18.67
CA GLU A 471 -19.67 4.45 -19.23
C GLU A 471 -19.46 3.02 -19.77
N ALA A 472 -18.37 2.78 -20.46
CA ALA A 472 -18.03 1.43 -20.93
C ALA A 472 -17.80 0.44 -19.80
N VAL A 473 -17.09 0.86 -18.73
CA VAL A 473 -16.88 0.04 -17.52
C VAL A 473 -18.20 -0.19 -16.78
N ALA A 474 -19.04 0.84 -16.62
CA ALA A 474 -20.35 0.72 -15.99
C ALA A 474 -21.27 -0.25 -16.75
N ALA A 475 -21.20 -0.28 -18.08
CA ALA A 475 -21.96 -1.20 -18.91
C ALA A 475 -21.58 -2.68 -18.71
N LEU A 476 -20.40 -3.00 -18.18
CA LEU A 476 -20.03 -4.37 -17.80
C LEU A 476 -20.86 -4.91 -16.63
N GLY A 477 -21.42 -4.03 -15.77
CA GLY A 477 -22.24 -4.40 -14.63
C GLY A 477 -21.52 -5.17 -13.51
N ALA A 478 -20.19 -5.26 -13.57
CA ALA A 478 -19.39 -6.01 -12.62
C ALA A 478 -18.97 -5.13 -11.41
N PRO A 479 -18.80 -5.71 -10.21
CA PRO A 479 -18.24 -5.00 -9.06
C PRO A 479 -16.85 -4.46 -9.37
N LEU A 480 -16.49 -3.32 -8.75
CA LEU A 480 -15.26 -2.60 -9.03
C LEU A 480 -14.42 -2.40 -7.76
N LEU A 481 -13.12 -2.59 -7.87
CA LEU A 481 -12.11 -2.13 -6.92
C LEU A 481 -11.36 -0.93 -7.53
N VAL A 482 -11.25 0.16 -6.77
CA VAL A 482 -10.60 1.41 -7.21
C VAL A 482 -9.32 1.65 -6.39
N PRO A 483 -8.19 1.03 -6.76
CA PRO A 483 -6.93 1.29 -6.09
C PRO A 483 -6.42 2.70 -6.39
N GLY A 484 -5.69 3.29 -5.44
CA GLY A 484 -5.12 4.62 -5.59
C GLY A 484 -4.07 4.94 -4.52
N GLU A 485 -3.33 6.00 -4.76
CA GLU A 485 -2.23 6.43 -3.90
C GLU A 485 -2.65 7.19 -2.63
N PHE A 486 -3.86 7.76 -2.63
CA PHE A 486 -4.38 8.49 -1.48
C PHE A 486 -5.07 7.52 -0.51
N ALA A 487 -4.57 7.47 0.71
CA ALA A 487 -5.01 6.49 1.70
C ALA A 487 -6.50 6.59 2.04
N ASN A 488 -7.04 7.80 2.03
CA ASN A 488 -8.44 8.08 2.37
C ASN A 488 -9.21 8.75 1.23
N ALA A 489 -8.87 8.45 -0.03
CA ALA A 489 -9.58 9.02 -1.20
C ALA A 489 -11.09 8.77 -1.12
N ARG A 490 -11.51 7.56 -0.71
CA ARG A 490 -12.92 7.21 -0.58
C ARG A 490 -13.61 7.98 0.56
N GLY A 491 -12.94 8.16 1.69
CA GLY A 491 -13.45 9.00 2.79
C GLY A 491 -13.54 10.47 2.39
N ALA A 492 -12.57 10.98 1.64
CA ALA A 492 -12.61 12.34 1.09
C ALA A 492 -13.79 12.55 0.15
N GLU A 493 -14.06 11.59 -0.75
CA GLU A 493 -15.21 11.64 -1.66
C GLU A 493 -16.53 11.55 -0.89
N ALA A 494 -16.63 10.62 0.08
CA ALA A 494 -17.79 10.50 0.95
C ALA A 494 -18.03 11.74 1.84
N ALA A 495 -16.96 12.47 2.19
CA ALA A 495 -17.04 13.76 2.88
C ALA A 495 -17.48 14.92 1.95
N GLY A 496 -17.68 14.66 0.66
CA GLY A 496 -18.09 15.66 -0.32
C GLY A 496 -16.96 16.57 -0.76
N LEU A 497 -15.70 16.13 -0.76
CA LEU A 497 -14.59 16.90 -1.32
C LEU A 497 -14.52 16.76 -2.85
N ALA A 498 -15.66 16.91 -3.50
CA ALA A 498 -15.81 16.95 -4.95
C ALA A 498 -16.77 18.09 -5.33
N PRO A 499 -16.64 18.69 -6.53
CA PRO A 499 -17.33 19.94 -6.89
C PRO A 499 -18.86 19.78 -7.02
N ASP A 500 -19.34 18.59 -7.22
CA ASP A 500 -20.74 18.22 -7.48
C ASP A 500 -21.37 17.37 -6.38
N LEU A 501 -20.58 17.00 -5.35
CA LEU A 501 -21.03 16.22 -4.22
C LEU A 501 -20.98 16.98 -2.90
N LEU A 502 -21.97 16.72 -2.06
CA LEU A 502 -21.99 17.01 -0.63
C LEU A 502 -21.74 15.73 0.17
N PRO A 503 -21.45 15.80 1.48
CA PRO A 503 -21.24 14.61 2.30
C PRO A 503 -22.36 13.57 2.17
N GLY A 504 -21.98 12.29 2.24
CA GLY A 504 -22.92 11.18 2.07
C GLY A 504 -23.42 10.99 0.64
N TYR A 505 -22.68 11.49 -0.35
CA TYR A 505 -23.01 11.41 -1.78
C TYR A 505 -24.33 12.12 -2.18
N HIS A 506 -24.71 13.19 -1.45
CA HIS A 506 -25.77 14.08 -1.93
C HIS A 506 -25.28 14.92 -3.11
N ALA A 507 -26.13 15.13 -4.12
CA ALA A 507 -25.79 16.03 -5.20
C ALA A 507 -25.85 17.49 -4.71
N VAL A 508 -24.93 18.33 -5.17
CA VAL A 508 -25.02 19.78 -5.01
C VAL A 508 -26.35 20.25 -5.61
N GLY A 509 -27.05 21.16 -4.91
CA GLY A 509 -28.39 21.64 -5.27
C GLY A 509 -29.54 20.80 -4.73
N THR A 510 -29.29 19.60 -4.18
CA THR A 510 -30.33 18.74 -3.57
C THR A 510 -30.07 18.43 -2.09
N GLY A 511 -29.03 18.99 -1.49
CA GLY A 511 -28.53 18.68 -0.16
C GLY A 511 -29.25 19.41 0.99
N ALA A 512 -30.58 19.54 0.98
CA ALA A 512 -31.35 20.17 2.06
C ALA A 512 -31.07 19.53 3.43
N GLU A 513 -30.88 18.22 3.49
CA GLU A 513 -30.57 17.49 4.73
C GLU A 513 -29.17 17.86 5.25
N VAL A 514 -28.20 18.05 4.35
CA VAL A 514 -26.85 18.49 4.69
C VAL A 514 -26.88 19.92 5.23
N ALA A 515 -27.61 20.83 4.56
CA ALA A 515 -27.80 22.20 4.98
C ALA A 515 -28.45 22.27 6.38
N ALA A 516 -29.47 21.46 6.64
CA ALA A 516 -30.14 21.37 7.93
C ALA A 516 -29.20 20.89 9.06
N VAL A 517 -28.38 19.86 8.79
CA VAL A 517 -27.40 19.34 9.75
C VAL A 517 -26.33 20.39 10.06
N TRP A 518 -25.86 21.12 9.04
CA TRP A 518 -24.82 22.14 9.22
C TRP A 518 -25.37 23.51 9.68
N GLY A 519 -26.69 23.68 9.65
CA GLY A 519 -27.34 24.94 10.05
C GLY A 519 -26.91 26.13 9.18
N ALA A 520 -26.65 25.91 7.89
CA ALA A 520 -26.12 26.89 6.98
C ALA A 520 -26.73 26.79 5.57
N GLU A 521 -26.81 27.92 4.88
CA GLU A 521 -27.12 27.92 3.45
C GLU A 521 -25.89 27.47 2.66
N LEU A 522 -26.10 26.59 1.67
CA LEU A 522 -25.05 26.03 0.85
C LEU A 522 -25.12 26.54 -0.59
N PRO A 523 -23.99 26.70 -1.29
CA PRO A 523 -23.98 27.01 -2.72
C PRO A 523 -24.74 25.95 -3.51
N GLN A 524 -25.64 26.38 -4.42
CA GLN A 524 -26.56 25.49 -5.14
C GLN A 524 -26.02 24.99 -6.49
N ALA A 525 -25.07 25.69 -7.10
CA ALA A 525 -24.49 25.28 -8.37
C ALA A 525 -23.25 24.41 -8.15
N PRO A 526 -23.05 23.35 -8.94
CA PRO A 526 -21.80 22.58 -8.92
C PRO A 526 -20.59 23.48 -9.18
N GLY A 527 -19.49 23.18 -8.47
CA GLY A 527 -18.23 23.89 -8.65
C GLY A 527 -17.37 23.35 -9.80
N ARG A 528 -16.14 23.81 -9.84
CA ARG A 528 -15.08 23.36 -10.76
C ARG A 528 -14.32 22.18 -10.14
N ASP A 529 -13.92 21.23 -10.96
CA ASP A 529 -12.98 20.18 -10.58
C ASP A 529 -11.54 20.74 -10.46
N ALA A 530 -10.59 19.91 -10.05
CA ALA A 530 -9.21 20.34 -9.84
C ALA A 530 -8.59 20.98 -11.07
N ALA A 531 -8.87 20.48 -12.27
CA ALA A 531 -8.42 21.07 -13.54
C ALA A 531 -9.05 22.44 -13.79
N GLY A 532 -10.37 22.54 -13.59
CA GLY A 532 -11.13 23.77 -13.72
C GLY A 532 -10.71 24.84 -12.68
N ILE A 533 -10.43 24.44 -11.44
CA ILE A 533 -9.90 25.31 -10.38
C ILE A 533 -8.53 25.88 -10.79
N LEU A 534 -7.61 25.01 -11.24
CA LEU A 534 -6.28 25.45 -11.67
C LEU A 534 -6.36 26.32 -12.93
N ALA A 535 -7.25 26.02 -13.88
CA ALA A 535 -7.46 26.85 -15.06
C ALA A 535 -8.00 28.23 -14.70
N ALA A 536 -8.98 28.30 -13.79
CA ALA A 536 -9.55 29.55 -13.30
C ALA A 536 -8.52 30.39 -12.52
N ALA A 537 -7.68 29.75 -11.70
CA ALA A 537 -6.59 30.42 -11.01
C ALA A 537 -5.58 31.01 -12.01
N ALA A 538 -5.18 30.24 -13.03
CA ALA A 538 -4.27 30.69 -14.08
C ALA A 538 -4.86 31.82 -14.95
N ALA A 539 -6.18 31.86 -15.09
CA ALA A 539 -6.90 32.93 -15.82
C ALA A 539 -7.17 34.18 -14.95
N GLY A 540 -6.83 34.15 -13.65
CA GLY A 540 -7.09 35.28 -12.73
C GLY A 540 -8.56 35.40 -12.28
N GLU A 541 -9.37 34.36 -12.45
CA GLU A 541 -10.78 34.33 -12.01
C GLU A 541 -10.92 34.04 -10.51
N LEU A 542 -9.89 33.45 -9.87
CA LEU A 542 -9.82 33.21 -8.45
C LEU A 542 -8.92 34.20 -7.76
N HIS A 543 -9.39 34.73 -6.62
CA HIS A 543 -8.58 35.55 -5.74
C HIS A 543 -7.70 34.73 -4.83
N ALA A 544 -8.20 33.59 -4.33
CA ALA A 544 -7.49 32.78 -3.36
C ALA A 544 -7.58 31.27 -3.65
N LEU A 545 -6.51 30.56 -3.31
CA LEU A 545 -6.45 29.10 -3.38
C LEU A 545 -5.95 28.55 -2.03
N TYR A 546 -6.69 27.58 -1.47
CA TYR A 546 -6.30 26.83 -0.28
C TYR A 546 -5.95 25.39 -0.64
N VAL A 547 -4.70 25.02 -0.44
CA VAL A 547 -4.18 23.68 -0.76
C VAL A 547 -3.90 22.92 0.53
N VAL A 548 -4.50 21.72 0.70
CA VAL A 548 -4.47 20.94 1.95
C VAL A 548 -3.92 19.54 1.70
N GLY A 549 -2.75 19.24 2.25
CA GLY A 549 -2.11 17.93 2.17
C GLY A 549 -1.86 17.46 0.73
N ALA A 550 -1.58 18.37 -0.17
CA ALA A 550 -1.36 18.14 -1.58
C ALA A 550 -0.28 19.07 -2.14
N ASN A 551 0.41 18.60 -3.20
CA ASN A 551 1.36 19.40 -3.94
C ASN A 551 1.03 19.31 -5.44
N PRO A 552 0.19 20.22 -5.98
CA PRO A 552 -0.22 20.17 -7.38
C PRO A 552 0.94 20.18 -8.38
N LEU A 553 2.06 20.81 -8.02
CA LEU A 553 3.26 20.86 -8.88
C LEU A 553 3.90 19.50 -9.11
N ARG A 554 3.67 18.53 -8.20
CA ARG A 554 4.16 17.14 -8.34
C ARG A 554 3.08 16.17 -8.76
N SER A 555 1.88 16.32 -8.21
CA SER A 555 0.85 15.30 -8.33
C SER A 555 -0.15 15.56 -9.45
N PHE A 556 -0.38 16.82 -9.85
CA PHE A 556 -1.33 17.10 -10.91
C PHE A 556 -0.75 16.75 -12.29
N PRO A 557 -1.51 16.04 -13.16
CA PRO A 557 -1.01 15.57 -14.46
C PRO A 557 -0.49 16.65 -15.40
N ASP A 558 -1.16 17.81 -15.46
CA ASP A 558 -0.67 19.01 -16.16
C ASP A 558 0.07 19.92 -15.18
N GLY A 559 1.32 19.61 -14.91
CA GLY A 559 2.17 20.42 -14.04
C GLY A 559 2.45 21.82 -14.58
N GLY A 560 2.35 22.03 -15.90
CA GLY A 560 2.43 23.36 -16.50
C GLY A 560 1.24 24.23 -16.16
N LEU A 561 0.03 23.66 -16.15
CA LEU A 561 -1.17 24.36 -15.68
C LEU A 561 -1.07 24.66 -14.18
N ALA A 562 -0.66 23.67 -13.37
CA ALA A 562 -0.46 23.88 -11.93
C ALA A 562 0.56 24.99 -11.64
N ASP A 563 1.65 25.03 -12.41
CA ASP A 563 2.70 26.06 -12.29
C ASP A 563 2.14 27.48 -12.53
N ARG A 564 1.46 27.68 -13.67
CA ARG A 564 0.81 28.95 -14.01
C ARG A 564 -0.27 29.34 -12.99
N ALA A 565 -1.06 28.39 -12.51
CA ALA A 565 -2.12 28.64 -11.54
C ALA A 565 -1.56 29.16 -10.20
N LEU A 566 -0.53 28.49 -9.66
CA LEU A 566 0.10 28.89 -8.40
C LEU A 566 0.94 30.17 -8.51
N GLU A 567 1.35 30.55 -9.72
CA GLU A 567 2.02 31.84 -9.99
C GLU A 567 1.02 32.99 -10.13
N ALA A 568 -0.14 32.73 -10.76
CA ALA A 568 -1.11 33.79 -11.09
C ALA A 568 -2.09 34.08 -9.95
N VAL A 569 -2.38 33.12 -9.06
CA VAL A 569 -3.35 33.33 -7.97
C VAL A 569 -2.83 34.39 -6.98
N PRO A 570 -3.62 35.46 -6.70
CA PRO A 570 -3.18 36.54 -5.84
C PRO A 570 -2.88 36.18 -4.40
N PHE A 571 -3.55 35.12 -3.85
CA PHE A 571 -3.35 34.70 -2.50
C PHE A 571 -3.38 33.14 -2.38
N LEU A 572 -2.31 32.58 -1.86
CA LEU A 572 -2.14 31.13 -1.73
C LEU A 572 -1.93 30.73 -0.27
N VAL A 573 -2.77 29.85 0.25
CA VAL A 573 -2.60 29.20 1.55
C VAL A 573 -2.26 27.73 1.33
N VAL A 574 -1.21 27.24 1.99
CA VAL A 574 -0.84 25.82 1.94
C VAL A 574 -0.78 25.26 3.35
N GLN A 575 -1.49 24.17 3.59
CA GLN A 575 -1.45 23.38 4.82
C GLN A 575 -0.77 22.04 4.52
N ASP A 576 0.42 21.82 5.06
CA ASP A 576 1.19 20.60 4.78
C ASP A 576 2.16 20.27 5.94
N LEU A 577 2.79 19.10 5.87
CA LEU A 577 3.80 18.62 6.79
C LEU A 577 5.19 19.22 6.51
N PHE A 578 5.45 19.59 5.26
CA PHE A 578 6.74 20.00 4.73
C PHE A 578 6.64 21.28 3.92
N LEU A 579 7.74 22.00 3.79
CA LEU A 579 7.83 23.15 2.89
C LEU A 579 8.00 22.68 1.45
N THR A 580 6.90 22.14 0.89
CA THR A 580 6.82 21.66 -0.50
C THR A 580 6.99 22.82 -1.50
N GLU A 581 7.15 22.49 -2.79
CA GLU A 581 7.27 23.50 -3.85
C GLU A 581 6.03 24.42 -3.91
N ALA A 582 4.85 23.87 -3.66
CA ALA A 582 3.64 24.70 -3.53
C ALA A 582 3.69 25.57 -2.26
N ALA A 583 4.14 25.01 -1.13
CA ALA A 583 4.27 25.75 0.13
C ALA A 583 5.30 26.89 0.04
N GLN A 584 6.38 26.70 -0.71
CA GLN A 584 7.38 27.76 -0.94
C GLN A 584 6.82 28.99 -1.67
N ARG A 585 5.74 28.82 -2.46
CA ARG A 585 5.06 29.90 -3.18
C ARG A 585 3.94 30.55 -2.36
N ALA A 586 3.49 29.88 -1.30
CA ALA A 586 2.35 30.32 -0.51
C ALA A 586 2.58 31.66 0.20
N ASP A 587 1.49 32.41 0.42
CA ASP A 587 1.46 33.59 1.28
C ASP A 587 1.35 33.19 2.75
N VAL A 588 0.66 32.07 3.04
CA VAL A 588 0.55 31.50 4.38
C VAL A 588 0.81 29.99 4.31
N VAL A 589 1.69 29.48 5.19
CA VAL A 589 1.94 28.04 5.37
C VAL A 589 1.55 27.62 6.77
N LEU A 590 0.69 26.60 6.85
CA LEU A 590 0.15 26.08 8.11
C LEU A 590 0.70 24.67 8.37
N PRO A 591 1.52 24.47 9.42
CA PRO A 591 2.14 23.19 9.72
C PRO A 591 1.14 22.16 10.27
N ALA A 592 0.99 21.05 9.57
CA ALA A 592 0.05 19.98 9.90
C ALA A 592 0.72 18.75 10.53
N LEU A 593 -0.07 17.90 11.19
CA LEU A 593 0.34 16.61 11.73
C LEU A 593 0.18 15.49 10.69
N GLY A 594 1.12 14.53 10.73
CA GLY A 594 1.06 13.32 9.91
C GLY A 594 0.05 12.29 10.44
N ALA A 595 -0.27 11.28 9.63
CA ALA A 595 -1.29 10.29 9.96
C ALA A 595 -1.02 9.48 11.25
N LEU A 596 0.25 9.17 11.55
CA LEU A 596 0.63 8.47 12.79
C LEU A 596 0.72 9.39 14.02
N GLU A 597 0.55 10.69 13.84
CA GLU A 597 0.64 11.73 14.88
C GLU A 597 -0.74 12.23 15.35
N LYS A 598 -1.82 11.77 14.71
CA LYS A 598 -3.22 12.12 14.99
C LYS A 598 -4.10 10.87 14.97
N ALA A 599 -5.29 10.96 15.56
CA ALA A 599 -6.27 9.88 15.54
C ALA A 599 -7.48 10.26 14.66
N GLY A 600 -8.17 9.27 14.13
CA GLY A 600 -9.39 9.44 13.35
C GLY A 600 -9.83 8.14 12.67
N GLN A 601 -10.74 8.23 11.73
CA GLN A 601 -11.17 7.12 10.89
C GLN A 601 -10.61 7.27 9.47
N GLY A 602 -10.30 6.16 8.84
CA GLY A 602 -9.97 6.11 7.41
C GLY A 602 -10.84 5.10 6.70
N THR A 603 -11.30 5.44 5.51
CA THR A 603 -12.14 4.58 4.67
C THR A 603 -11.32 4.02 3.52
N ASN A 604 -11.12 2.70 3.49
CA ASN A 604 -10.31 2.04 2.47
C ASN A 604 -11.04 1.92 1.12
N LEU A 605 -10.35 1.41 0.09
CA LEU A 605 -10.89 1.26 -1.27
C LEU A 605 -12.16 0.39 -1.37
N ALA A 606 -12.39 -0.52 -0.43
CA ALA A 606 -13.62 -1.33 -0.37
C ALA A 606 -14.73 -0.66 0.46
N GLY A 607 -14.52 0.54 1.01
CA GLY A 607 -15.49 1.24 1.85
C GLY A 607 -15.45 0.84 3.33
N ALA A 608 -14.51 0.00 3.74
CA ALA A 608 -14.36 -0.37 5.15
C ALA A 608 -13.72 0.77 5.95
N ARG A 609 -14.46 1.28 6.96
CA ARG A 609 -13.95 2.27 7.91
C ARG A 609 -13.07 1.61 8.95
N GLN A 610 -11.91 2.15 9.19
CA GLN A 610 -10.92 1.61 10.12
C GLN A 610 -10.36 2.72 11.02
N PRO A 611 -10.16 2.44 12.34
CA PRO A 611 -9.58 3.42 13.25
C PRO A 611 -8.07 3.59 12.98
N VAL A 612 -7.67 4.81 12.69
CA VAL A 612 -6.26 5.24 12.61
C VAL A 612 -5.86 5.77 13.99
N ALA A 613 -4.97 5.06 14.65
CA ALA A 613 -4.56 5.43 16.00
C ALA A 613 -3.36 6.38 15.97
N ARG A 614 -3.36 7.39 16.85
CA ARG A 614 -2.19 8.19 17.15
C ARG A 614 -1.12 7.32 17.83
N ALA A 615 0.00 7.14 17.16
CA ALA A 615 1.12 6.37 17.69
C ALA A 615 2.16 7.26 18.41
N VAL A 616 2.51 8.40 17.79
CA VAL A 616 3.53 9.34 18.31
C VAL A 616 2.95 10.74 18.48
N ALA A 617 3.62 11.55 19.28
CA ALA A 617 3.39 12.99 19.27
C ALA A 617 4.03 13.59 18.01
N GLY A 618 3.33 14.48 17.34
CA GLY A 618 3.92 15.27 16.25
C GLY A 618 4.89 16.34 16.78
N PRO A 619 5.57 17.05 15.86
CA PRO A 619 6.48 18.11 16.24
C PRO A 619 5.74 19.22 17.00
N VAL A 620 6.43 19.80 17.98
CA VAL A 620 5.88 20.92 18.76
C VAL A 620 5.62 22.09 17.81
N GLY A 621 4.41 22.64 17.89
CA GLY A 621 3.99 23.77 17.08
C GLY A 621 3.14 23.41 15.86
N ALA A 622 3.21 22.17 15.36
CA ALA A 622 2.25 21.69 14.35
C ALA A 622 0.91 21.27 14.99
N LEU A 623 -0.19 21.38 14.26
CA LEU A 623 -1.54 21.03 14.73
C LEU A 623 -2.19 19.96 13.84
N ALA A 624 -3.15 19.21 14.41
CA ALA A 624 -3.99 18.32 13.61
C ALA A 624 -4.83 19.15 12.60
N ASP A 625 -5.02 18.59 11.41
CA ASP A 625 -5.73 19.28 10.32
C ASP A 625 -7.13 19.76 10.76
N GLY A 626 -7.89 18.92 11.45
CA GLY A 626 -9.19 19.29 11.98
C GLY A 626 -9.15 20.48 12.97
N THR A 627 -8.06 20.60 13.74
CA THR A 627 -7.87 21.77 14.63
C THR A 627 -7.58 23.03 13.83
N ILE A 628 -6.73 22.94 12.81
CA ILE A 628 -6.42 24.07 11.92
C ILE A 628 -7.70 24.54 11.22
N LEU A 629 -8.45 23.62 10.63
CA LEU A 629 -9.68 23.91 9.89
C LEU A 629 -10.74 24.60 10.76
N ARG A 630 -10.96 24.12 12.01
CA ARG A 630 -11.90 24.75 12.95
C ARG A 630 -11.46 26.15 13.38
N ARG A 631 -10.17 26.35 13.64
CA ARG A 631 -9.62 27.67 14.00
C ARG A 631 -9.69 28.64 12.82
N LEU A 632 -9.43 28.18 11.60
CA LEU A 632 -9.54 28.99 10.39
C LEU A 632 -10.99 29.36 10.12
N ALA A 633 -11.94 28.42 10.25
CA ALA A 633 -13.37 28.72 10.12
C ALA A 633 -13.84 29.76 11.15
N ALA A 634 -13.40 29.63 12.41
CA ALA A 634 -13.71 30.63 13.44
C ALA A 634 -13.14 32.03 13.10
N ALA A 635 -11.94 32.09 12.51
CA ALA A 635 -11.36 33.36 12.01
C ALA A 635 -12.12 33.94 10.83
N LEU A 636 -12.79 33.09 10.03
CA LEU A 636 -13.71 33.45 8.95
C LEU A 636 -15.14 33.79 9.45
N GLY A 637 -15.41 33.68 10.77
CA GLY A 637 -16.72 33.92 11.35
C GLY A 637 -17.71 32.75 11.28
N ALA A 638 -17.24 31.55 10.94
CA ALA A 638 -18.04 30.32 10.82
C ALA A 638 -17.72 29.32 11.94
N THR A 639 -18.71 28.47 12.27
CA THR A 639 -18.52 27.35 13.21
C THR A 639 -18.74 26.04 12.48
N LEU A 640 -17.77 25.11 12.55
CA LEU A 640 -17.89 23.77 12.01
C LEU A 640 -18.50 22.82 13.05
N VAL A 641 -19.39 21.93 12.59
CA VAL A 641 -20.05 20.93 13.44
C VAL A 641 -19.49 19.53 13.18
N ASP A 642 -19.43 18.70 14.24
CA ASP A 642 -18.93 17.32 14.12
C ASP A 642 -20.01 16.33 13.62
N GLN A 643 -21.24 16.81 13.44
CA GLN A 643 -22.35 15.97 13.03
C GLN A 643 -22.21 15.58 11.54
N VAL A 644 -22.20 14.27 11.30
CA VAL A 644 -22.15 13.71 9.94
C VAL A 644 -23.57 13.68 9.36
N PRO A 645 -23.81 14.28 8.18
CA PRO A 645 -25.10 14.15 7.52
C PRO A 645 -25.39 12.69 7.16
N PRO A 646 -26.67 12.29 7.15
CA PRO A 646 -27.04 10.94 6.71
C PRO A 646 -26.64 10.75 5.23
N PRO A 647 -26.35 9.51 4.80
CA PRO A 647 -26.05 9.26 3.38
C PRO A 647 -27.30 9.48 2.53
N ALA A 648 -27.11 9.88 1.28
CA ALA A 648 -28.19 10.02 0.31
C ALA A 648 -28.88 8.68 0.06
N ALA A 649 -30.20 8.68 -0.04
CA ALA A 649 -30.98 7.47 -0.34
C ALA A 649 -30.60 6.85 -1.70
N THR A 650 -30.22 7.70 -2.66
CA THR A 650 -29.62 7.31 -3.93
C THR A 650 -28.35 8.13 -4.11
N PRO A 651 -27.17 7.50 -4.08
CA PRO A 651 -25.89 8.22 -4.28
C PRO A 651 -25.87 8.96 -5.61
N ALA A 652 -25.47 10.23 -5.57
CA ALA A 652 -25.25 10.99 -6.78
C ALA A 652 -23.96 10.51 -7.48
N ARG A 653 -23.95 10.58 -8.81
CA ARG A 653 -22.77 10.27 -9.61
C ARG A 653 -21.82 11.45 -9.59
N VAL A 654 -20.53 11.16 -9.45
CA VAL A 654 -19.46 12.17 -9.50
C VAL A 654 -19.24 12.59 -10.96
N ARG A 655 -19.10 13.90 -11.19
CA ARG A 655 -18.57 14.39 -12.45
C ARG A 655 -17.12 13.93 -12.57
N LEU A 656 -16.80 13.18 -13.60
CA LEU A 656 -15.43 12.76 -13.87
C LEU A 656 -14.60 13.96 -14.32
N PRO A 657 -13.34 14.06 -13.88
CA PRO A 657 -12.46 15.15 -14.33
C PRO A 657 -12.38 15.18 -15.85
N ALA A 658 -12.49 16.38 -16.41
CA ALA A 658 -12.30 16.61 -17.83
C ALA A 658 -10.82 16.44 -18.25
N CYS A 659 -9.94 16.27 -17.28
CA CYS A 659 -8.51 16.09 -17.51
C CYS A 659 -8.27 14.74 -18.19
N ASP A 660 -8.11 14.79 -19.49
CA ASP A 660 -7.66 13.67 -20.32
C ASP A 660 -6.18 13.42 -20.02
N THR A 661 -5.93 12.59 -18.99
CA THR A 661 -4.57 12.11 -18.66
C THR A 661 -4.09 11.03 -19.63
N GLY A 662 -4.97 10.59 -20.55
CA GLY A 662 -4.63 9.76 -21.69
C GLY A 662 -3.95 10.63 -22.74
N GLY A 663 -2.66 10.48 -22.91
CA GLY A 663 -1.93 11.16 -23.97
C GLY A 663 -2.62 10.89 -25.33
N ARG A 664 -2.82 11.93 -26.13
CA ARG A 664 -3.30 11.76 -27.51
C ARG A 664 -2.20 11.11 -28.35
N ARG A 665 -2.58 10.14 -29.17
CA ARG A 665 -1.68 9.53 -30.15
C ARG A 665 -1.04 10.63 -31.01
N PRO A 666 0.29 10.63 -31.23
CA PRO A 666 0.90 11.58 -32.15
C PRO A 666 0.29 11.45 -33.54
N GLU A 667 -0.30 12.52 -34.07
CA GLU A 667 -0.66 12.60 -35.49
C GLU A 667 0.63 12.87 -36.28
N GLY A 668 1.19 11.84 -36.93
CA GLY A 668 2.38 12.00 -37.76
C GLY A 668 3.40 10.89 -37.57
N GLY A 669 3.98 10.48 -38.68
CA GLY A 669 4.82 9.30 -38.81
C GLY A 669 6.08 9.26 -37.96
N ALA A 670 6.79 8.14 -38.05
CA ALA A 670 8.04 7.81 -37.36
C ALA A 670 9.02 8.99 -37.34
N GLY A 671 9.00 9.76 -36.27
CA GLY A 671 9.83 10.91 -36.01
C GLY A 671 10.05 11.08 -34.51
N GLU A 672 10.88 12.00 -34.12
CA GLU A 672 11.40 12.24 -32.80
C GLU A 672 10.36 12.62 -31.71
N ASP A 673 9.05 12.72 -32.04
CA ASP A 673 7.98 13.12 -31.12
C ASP A 673 7.21 11.91 -30.57
N PHE A 674 7.15 11.82 -29.25
CA PHE A 674 6.51 10.76 -28.49
C PHE A 674 5.36 11.27 -27.65
N GLY A 675 4.27 10.47 -27.53
CA GLY A 675 3.23 10.69 -26.53
C GLY A 675 3.76 10.38 -25.11
N VAL A 676 3.34 11.14 -24.11
CA VAL A 676 3.77 10.96 -22.72
C VAL A 676 2.70 10.22 -21.94
N LEU A 677 3.08 9.08 -21.32
CA LEU A 677 2.29 8.34 -20.35
C LEU A 677 2.88 8.60 -18.95
N LEU A 678 2.10 9.20 -18.07
CA LEU A 678 2.49 9.36 -16.68
C LEU A 678 1.96 8.19 -15.87
N ARG A 679 2.84 7.52 -15.11
CA ARG A 679 2.51 6.31 -14.34
C ARG A 679 2.85 6.47 -12.87
N PRO A 680 1.94 6.15 -11.94
CA PRO A 680 2.29 6.04 -10.53
C PRO A 680 3.43 5.04 -10.32
N ARG A 681 4.34 5.38 -9.41
CA ARG A 681 5.44 4.50 -8.97
C ARG A 681 5.47 4.51 -7.45
N LEU A 682 5.56 3.35 -6.83
CA LEU A 682 5.46 3.19 -5.38
C LEU A 682 6.50 4.03 -4.63
N PHE A 683 7.71 4.11 -5.14
CA PHE A 683 8.82 4.83 -4.54
C PHE A 683 9.21 6.12 -5.29
N ALA A 684 8.42 6.58 -6.25
CA ALA A 684 8.62 7.90 -6.83
C ALA A 684 8.10 8.97 -5.86
N GLY A 685 8.90 9.96 -5.57
CA GLY A 685 8.79 11.02 -4.56
C GLY A 685 7.46 11.75 -4.32
N GLY A 686 6.32 11.05 -4.34
CA GLY A 686 5.00 11.61 -4.03
C GLY A 686 4.72 11.68 -2.54
N GLY A 687 4.09 12.78 -2.08
CA GLY A 687 3.67 12.96 -0.70
C GLY A 687 4.82 12.83 0.32
N THR A 688 4.60 12.11 1.41
CA THR A 688 5.60 11.93 2.47
C THR A 688 6.81 11.10 2.05
N ALA A 689 6.71 10.29 0.98
CA ALA A 689 7.83 9.47 0.49
C ALA A 689 9.01 10.33 0.00
N ALA A 690 8.74 11.54 -0.51
CA ALA A 690 9.79 12.48 -0.94
C ALA A 690 10.71 12.94 0.21
N PHE A 691 10.21 12.93 1.44
CA PHE A 691 10.88 13.41 2.64
C PHE A 691 11.19 12.29 3.64
N ASP A 692 11.01 11.03 3.25
CA ASP A 692 11.21 9.89 4.13
C ASP A 692 12.64 9.34 4.00
N PRO A 693 13.51 9.51 5.01
CA PRO A 693 14.89 9.06 4.93
C PRO A 693 15.03 7.54 4.82
N ASN A 694 14.06 6.75 5.30
CA ASN A 694 14.09 5.29 5.16
C ASN A 694 13.81 4.84 3.72
N LEU A 695 13.09 5.64 2.92
CA LEU A 695 12.74 5.32 1.54
C LEU A 695 13.71 5.91 0.50
N GLN A 696 14.62 6.81 0.89
CA GLN A 696 15.60 7.40 -0.02
C GLN A 696 16.44 6.35 -0.79
N PRO A 697 16.87 5.22 -0.19
CA PRO A 697 17.67 4.22 -0.92
C PRO A 697 16.92 3.53 -2.07
N VAL A 698 15.59 3.57 -2.09
CA VAL A 698 14.74 2.97 -3.16
C VAL A 698 14.07 4.02 -4.03
N HIS A 699 14.39 5.29 -3.83
CA HIS A 699 13.79 6.38 -4.59
C HIS A 699 14.29 6.35 -6.05
N VAL A 700 13.36 6.18 -6.99
CA VAL A 700 13.66 6.16 -8.43
C VAL A 700 13.29 7.52 -9.01
N ALA A 701 14.27 8.28 -9.45
CA ALA A 701 14.08 9.56 -10.13
C ALA A 701 14.57 9.47 -11.59
N GLY A 702 13.86 10.15 -12.49
CA GLY A 702 14.31 10.35 -13.87
C GLY A 702 14.34 9.12 -14.76
N GLU A 703 13.59 8.05 -14.45
CA GLU A 703 13.44 6.89 -15.33
C GLU A 703 12.52 7.21 -16.51
N VAL A 704 13.00 6.95 -17.73
CA VAL A 704 12.25 7.14 -18.99
C VAL A 704 12.12 5.78 -19.65
N ARG A 705 10.91 5.22 -19.68
CA ARG A 705 10.65 3.95 -20.38
C ARG A 705 10.28 4.21 -21.83
N LEU A 706 10.86 3.41 -22.73
CA LEU A 706 10.58 3.48 -24.16
C LEU A 706 10.71 2.09 -24.79
N HIS A 707 9.97 1.88 -25.90
CA HIS A 707 10.05 0.61 -26.64
C HIS A 707 11.44 0.41 -27.22
N PRO A 708 11.99 -0.84 -27.26
CA PRO A 708 13.30 -1.12 -27.84
C PRO A 708 13.50 -0.61 -29.27
N ASP A 709 12.48 -0.71 -30.14
CA ASP A 709 12.55 -0.22 -31.52
C ASP A 709 12.66 1.31 -31.57
N ALA A 710 11.96 2.02 -30.68
CA ALA A 710 12.08 3.47 -30.55
C ALA A 710 13.49 3.86 -30.05
N ALA A 711 14.02 3.13 -29.09
CA ALA A 711 15.38 3.32 -28.58
C ALA A 711 16.43 3.07 -29.65
N ALA A 712 16.27 2.01 -30.45
CA ALA A 712 17.16 1.71 -31.57
C ALA A 712 17.15 2.82 -32.64
N GLY A 713 15.97 3.38 -32.97
CA GLY A 713 15.82 4.51 -33.87
C GLY A 713 16.53 5.80 -33.38
N LEU A 714 16.67 5.96 -32.06
CA LEU A 714 17.36 7.07 -31.42
C LEU A 714 18.85 6.78 -31.13
N GLY A 715 19.33 5.55 -31.41
CA GLY A 715 20.69 5.11 -31.04
C GLY A 715 20.92 4.99 -29.53
N VAL A 716 19.88 4.69 -28.75
CA VAL A 716 19.88 4.67 -27.28
C VAL A 716 19.84 3.23 -26.77
N GLN A 717 20.66 2.92 -25.76
CA GLN A 717 20.66 1.63 -25.05
C GLN A 717 20.00 1.75 -23.68
N ASP A 718 19.65 0.61 -23.08
CA ASP A 718 19.15 0.57 -21.68
C ASP A 718 20.21 1.17 -20.74
N GLY A 719 19.76 2.03 -19.83
CA GLY A 719 20.64 2.77 -18.92
C GLY A 719 21.26 4.04 -19.51
N ALA A 720 21.12 4.34 -20.79
CA ALA A 720 21.67 5.54 -21.42
C ALA A 720 20.95 6.81 -20.96
N ALA A 721 21.68 7.93 -20.90
CA ALA A 721 21.08 9.23 -20.61
C ALA A 721 20.33 9.80 -21.81
N LEU A 722 19.17 10.40 -21.54
CA LEU A 722 18.29 11.05 -22.49
C LEU A 722 17.96 12.48 -22.07
N HIS A 723 17.73 13.35 -23.06
CA HIS A 723 17.00 14.60 -22.85
C HIS A 723 15.58 14.46 -23.42
N LEU A 724 14.61 14.92 -22.67
CA LEU A 724 13.20 15.02 -23.05
C LEU A 724 12.88 16.51 -23.19
N HIS A 725 12.50 16.92 -24.38
CA HIS A 725 12.12 18.30 -24.69
C HIS A 725 10.62 18.37 -24.86
N GLY A 726 9.93 19.02 -23.93
CA GLY A 726 8.48 19.24 -23.96
C GLY A 726 8.11 20.70 -24.12
N ALA A 727 6.82 21.02 -24.06
CA ALA A 727 6.28 22.35 -24.34
C ALA A 727 6.78 23.46 -23.37
N GLY A 728 7.23 23.15 -22.18
CA GLY A 728 7.68 24.12 -21.18
C GLY A 728 8.94 23.72 -20.41
N ALA A 729 9.53 22.56 -20.73
CA ALA A 729 10.66 22.04 -19.95
C ALA A 729 11.56 21.13 -20.78
N THR A 730 12.84 21.10 -20.39
CA THR A 730 13.76 20.04 -20.82
C THR A 730 14.22 19.28 -19.59
N LEU A 731 14.06 17.94 -19.64
CA LEU A 731 14.49 17.05 -18.58
C LEU A 731 15.62 16.14 -19.04
N ARG A 732 16.45 15.74 -18.09
CA ARG A 732 17.39 14.64 -18.26
C ARG A 732 16.87 13.42 -17.53
N GLY A 733 16.83 12.27 -18.23
CA GLY A 733 16.39 10.99 -17.66
C GLY A 733 17.31 9.85 -18.09
N THR A 734 17.07 8.68 -17.52
CA THR A 734 17.77 7.43 -17.84
C THR A 734 16.83 6.51 -18.59
N ALA A 735 17.23 6.05 -19.77
CA ALA A 735 16.44 5.13 -20.59
C ALA A 735 16.25 3.79 -19.89
N ARG A 736 15.02 3.26 -19.98
CA ARG A 736 14.68 1.87 -19.63
C ARG A 736 13.86 1.27 -20.75
N LEU A 737 14.32 0.14 -21.27
CA LEU A 737 13.64 -0.51 -22.37
C LEU A 737 12.44 -1.31 -21.86
N ASP A 738 11.27 -1.10 -22.48
CA ASP A 738 10.03 -1.75 -22.11
C ASP A 738 9.31 -2.23 -23.39
N VAL A 739 9.32 -3.53 -23.63
CA VAL A 739 8.72 -4.16 -24.80
C VAL A 739 7.20 -4.10 -24.84
N ASP A 740 6.58 -3.85 -23.68
CA ASP A 740 5.14 -3.76 -23.54
C ASP A 740 4.61 -2.34 -23.82
N LEU A 741 5.52 -1.34 -23.96
CA LEU A 741 5.14 0.04 -24.28
C LEU A 741 4.95 0.22 -25.78
N PRO A 742 3.88 0.87 -26.28
CA PRO A 742 3.74 1.15 -27.71
C PRO A 742 4.88 2.06 -28.25
N THR A 743 5.35 1.81 -29.48
CA THR A 743 6.54 2.46 -30.06
C THR A 743 6.49 3.99 -30.15
N GLY A 744 5.32 4.59 -30.18
CA GLY A 744 5.16 6.06 -30.24
C GLY A 744 5.03 6.73 -28.87
N TRP A 745 5.30 6.00 -27.77
CA TRP A 745 5.07 6.50 -26.41
C TRP A 745 6.31 6.39 -25.54
N VAL A 746 6.39 7.28 -24.55
CA VAL A 746 7.32 7.18 -23.41
C VAL A 746 6.52 7.15 -22.11
N ALA A 747 6.96 6.35 -21.15
CA ALA A 747 6.34 6.33 -19.82
C ALA A 747 7.31 6.92 -18.78
N LEU A 748 6.77 7.82 -17.95
CA LEU A 748 7.49 8.54 -16.90
C LEU A 748 6.81 8.32 -15.56
N ALA A 749 7.56 8.49 -14.46
CA ALA A 749 6.99 8.49 -13.13
C ALA A 749 6.10 9.73 -12.91
N ALA A 750 4.90 9.49 -12.40
CA ALA A 750 3.87 10.50 -12.23
C ALA A 750 4.21 11.62 -11.24
N HIS A 751 5.14 11.39 -10.31
CA HIS A 751 5.51 12.33 -9.26
C HIS A 751 6.92 12.92 -9.44
N ASP A 752 7.54 12.69 -10.58
CA ASP A 752 8.81 13.33 -10.92
C ASP A 752 8.55 14.80 -11.30
N LEU A 753 9.19 15.72 -10.60
CA LEU A 753 8.98 17.18 -10.71
C LEU A 753 9.08 17.75 -12.12
N GLY A 754 9.63 17.02 -13.02
CA GLY A 754 9.76 17.49 -14.38
C GLY A 754 8.83 16.80 -15.36
N GLY A 755 8.43 15.54 -15.06
CA GLY A 755 7.66 14.71 -15.99
C GLY A 755 6.31 15.31 -16.36
N ASN A 756 5.59 15.85 -15.38
CA ASN A 756 4.29 16.47 -15.59
C ASN A 756 4.35 17.90 -16.23
N ARG A 757 5.53 18.51 -16.34
CA ARG A 757 5.74 19.78 -17.05
C ARG A 757 6.05 19.63 -18.55
N LEU A 758 6.32 18.44 -19.00
CA LEU A 758 6.67 18.16 -20.40
C LEU A 758 5.48 18.29 -21.35
N GLY A 759 4.25 18.24 -20.82
CA GLY A 759 3.03 18.22 -21.63
C GLY A 759 2.76 16.84 -22.23
N ALA A 760 1.77 16.76 -23.13
CA ALA A 760 1.31 15.50 -23.72
C ALA A 760 2.28 14.90 -24.77
N ARG A 761 3.27 15.67 -25.22
CA ARG A 761 4.25 15.25 -26.25
C ARG A 761 5.66 15.68 -25.87
N VAL A 762 6.64 14.84 -26.18
CA VAL A 762 8.06 15.15 -25.98
C VAL A 762 8.87 14.70 -27.19
N ARG A 763 9.94 15.43 -27.46
CA ARG A 763 11.03 15.03 -28.34
C ARG A 763 12.13 14.43 -27.49
N LEU A 764 12.67 13.29 -27.90
CA LEU A 764 13.81 12.64 -27.26
C LEU A 764 15.10 12.93 -28.02
N THR A 765 16.17 13.19 -27.28
CA THR A 765 17.54 13.25 -27.84
C THR A 765 18.49 12.46 -26.95
N ALA A 766 19.35 11.66 -27.55
CA ALA A 766 20.43 11.00 -26.84
C ALA A 766 21.41 12.04 -26.26
N VAL A 767 21.83 11.83 -25.01
CA VAL A 767 22.96 12.60 -24.46
C VAL A 767 24.23 11.96 -24.97
N PRO A 768 25.12 12.69 -25.68
CA PRO A 768 26.40 12.14 -26.11
C PRO A 768 27.20 11.62 -24.90
N ASP A 769 27.75 10.44 -25.05
CA ASP A 769 28.55 9.80 -24.00
C ASP A 769 29.88 10.57 -23.85
N THR A 770 29.92 11.56 -22.95
CA THR A 770 31.12 12.36 -22.68
C THR A 770 32.11 11.64 -21.74
N ALA A 771 31.84 10.38 -21.37
CA ALA A 771 32.69 9.59 -20.46
C ALA A 771 34.01 9.09 -21.07
N GLY A 772 34.35 9.47 -22.31
CA GLY A 772 35.58 9.07 -22.98
C GLY A 772 36.81 9.99 -22.78
N VAL A 773 36.68 11.11 -22.06
CA VAL A 773 37.77 12.14 -22.01
C VAL A 773 38.37 12.37 -20.61
N ALA A 774 37.97 11.62 -19.59
CA ALA A 774 38.55 11.79 -18.24
C ALA A 774 39.11 10.49 -17.65
N ALA A 775 39.92 9.74 -18.42
CA ALA A 775 40.79 8.68 -17.93
C ALA A 775 42.04 8.58 -18.80
N ARG A 776 42.91 9.54 -18.68
CA ARG A 776 44.35 9.43 -18.93
C ARG A 776 45.12 10.18 -17.87
#